data_9f7c4faad9ca8460742ae3680efc888f
#
_entry.id   9f7c4faad9ca8460742ae3680efc888f
#
_cell.length_a   1.000
_cell.length_b   1.000
_cell.length_c   1.000
_cell.angle_alpha   90.00
_cell.angle_beta   90.00
_cell.angle_gamma   90.00
#
_symmetry.space_group_name_H-M   'P 1'
#
loop_
_entity.id
_entity.type
_entity.pdbx_description
1 polymer ?
#
loop_
_entity_poly.entity_id
_entity_poly.type
_entity_poly.pdbx_seq_one_letter_code
_entity_poly.pdbx_strand_id
1 'polypeptide(L)'
;MTPEQRLVRPKIKPLRLLLSWLVAAAALFVAAWIVPHVEIQTFLGAVVVSLIIAVLNALILPLVAAIRLPLTLVLGFLIVLILDALMLLAASGLTDNAIEVDSFGWALLTALIASAVTVVLDVLFGTNDDDTYTLRVIERIARRSGERIETEVPGIVFLEIDGLALPVLQRAMRDGNAPNMARWVAEGDHRLAEWEPDLSSQTGASQAGILHGSNENTPAFRWVEKATATMMTCSAPADCAELERRHATGVGLLTDGGASRGNLLSGEADHVILTVSRMEAEKGANPGYRAFFSNGFNVTRVLVLFFWEVFLEWTAASRAIRRDVRPRGHRSGLYPFMRAAMCVVVRDLIVYGVLSDMLKGRPAIYATFSSYDEVAHHSGLERADTLEALRKLDQQFGRIDRARTYSSRPYEIVVLSDHGQTQGATFKQRNGYGLEDLVERSLASGDVTGFSGGDEQNAMVGLAVSEATGADTSKKKPKNDVSDRQVVVMGSGNLGLVYLMEERRRMTLEEIEGRHPALISALREHPHVGWLLVRSEKDGPVALGGGGARYLEDDRVDGEDPLANLSPNAAHHLRRTDGFADVADIMVGSFYDPQLDEGCAFEELISFHGGMGGLQTRPFILYPASFTLPDEPIVGAAAVHGVLRGWRQQLQGDKIAG
;
A
#
# COMPACT_ATOMS: atom_id res chain seq x y z
N MET A 1 1.81 8.90 -29.84
CA MET A 1 2.40 7.69 -30.48
C MET A 1 1.68 7.42 -31.79
N THR A 2 2.40 7.21 -32.90
CA THR A 2 1.77 6.87 -34.18
C THR A 2 1.26 5.42 -34.19
N PRO A 3 0.19 5.08 -34.93
CA PRO A 3 -0.40 3.74 -34.97
C PRO A 3 0.59 2.60 -35.31
N GLU A 4 1.64 2.90 -36.08
CA GLU A 4 2.66 1.92 -36.48
C GLU A 4 3.59 1.46 -35.34
N GLN A 5 3.64 2.16 -34.21
CA GLN A 5 4.51 1.82 -33.06
C GLN A 5 3.91 0.76 -32.13
N ARG A 6 2.63 0.38 -32.28
CA ARG A 6 1.88 -0.45 -31.33
C ARG A 6 1.95 -1.95 -31.52
N LEU A 7 2.44 -2.41 -32.65
CA LEU A 7 2.56 -3.86 -32.93
C LEU A 7 3.97 -4.40 -32.72
N VAL A 8 4.80 -3.68 -31.96
CA VAL A 8 6.17 -4.11 -31.67
C VAL A 8 6.13 -5.24 -30.64
N ARG A 9 6.18 -6.47 -31.11
CA ARG A 9 6.45 -7.61 -30.22
C ARG A 9 7.77 -7.38 -29.49
N PRO A 10 7.87 -7.70 -28.18
CA PRO A 10 9.12 -7.58 -27.46
C PRO A 10 10.23 -8.32 -28.23
N LYS A 11 11.20 -7.58 -28.75
CA LYS A 11 12.30 -8.18 -29.54
C LYS A 11 13.23 -8.89 -28.57
N ILE A 12 13.54 -10.15 -28.85
CA ILE A 12 14.62 -10.85 -28.15
C ILE A 12 15.92 -10.12 -28.45
N LYS A 13 16.61 -9.68 -27.41
CA LYS A 13 17.97 -9.12 -27.51
C LYS A 13 18.94 -10.30 -27.33
N PRO A 14 19.53 -10.84 -28.39
CA PRO A 14 20.31 -12.08 -28.29
C PRO A 14 21.51 -11.95 -27.36
N LEU A 15 22.13 -10.78 -27.30
CA LEU A 15 23.25 -10.51 -26.40
C LEU A 15 22.85 -10.58 -24.91
N ARG A 16 21.66 -10.05 -24.57
CA ARG A 16 21.16 -10.14 -23.18
C ARG A 16 20.74 -11.55 -22.81
N LEU A 17 20.14 -12.28 -23.76
CA LEU A 17 19.81 -13.69 -23.55
C LEU A 17 21.07 -14.52 -23.28
N LEU A 18 22.14 -14.26 -24.01
CA LEU A 18 23.43 -14.88 -23.80
C LEU A 18 23.99 -14.52 -22.41
N LEU A 19 23.93 -13.25 -22.03
CA LEU A 19 24.40 -12.77 -20.73
C LEU A 19 23.60 -13.40 -19.57
N SER A 20 22.27 -13.41 -19.66
CA SER A 20 21.40 -14.06 -18.68
C SER A 20 21.70 -15.57 -18.54
N TRP A 21 21.96 -16.24 -19.65
CA TRP A 21 22.37 -17.63 -19.62
C TRP A 21 23.75 -17.84 -18.98
N LEU A 22 24.73 -16.98 -19.25
CA LEU A 22 26.04 -17.01 -18.59
C LEU A 22 25.92 -16.73 -17.07
N VAL A 23 25.02 -15.83 -16.66
CA VAL A 23 24.73 -15.58 -15.25
C VAL A 23 24.13 -16.83 -14.60
N ALA A 24 23.20 -17.52 -15.24
CA ALA A 24 22.63 -18.78 -14.75
C ALA A 24 23.71 -19.88 -14.61
N ALA A 25 24.62 -19.99 -15.59
CA ALA A 25 25.75 -20.89 -15.53
C ALA A 25 26.72 -20.57 -14.38
N ALA A 26 27.01 -19.27 -14.17
CA ALA A 26 27.84 -18.82 -13.06
C ALA A 26 27.19 -19.09 -11.70
N ALA A 27 25.87 -18.86 -11.59
CA ALA A 27 25.13 -19.16 -10.39
C ALA A 27 25.13 -20.67 -10.06
N LEU A 28 24.96 -21.52 -11.06
CA LEU A 28 25.03 -22.97 -10.90
C LEU A 28 26.44 -23.41 -10.48
N PHE A 29 27.48 -22.84 -11.09
CA PHE A 29 28.87 -23.13 -10.74
C PHE A 29 29.21 -22.73 -9.30
N VAL A 30 28.75 -21.55 -8.86
CA VAL A 30 28.89 -21.08 -7.47
C VAL A 30 28.10 -21.97 -6.51
N ALA A 31 26.88 -22.38 -6.88
CA ALA A 31 26.08 -23.27 -6.04
C ALA A 31 26.75 -24.63 -5.87
N ALA A 32 27.29 -25.23 -6.92
CA ALA A 32 28.05 -26.48 -6.85
C ALA A 32 29.32 -26.35 -6.01
N TRP A 33 29.96 -25.19 -5.99
CA TRP A 33 31.11 -24.93 -5.13
C TRP A 33 30.75 -24.84 -3.64
N ILE A 34 29.53 -24.37 -3.33
CA ILE A 34 29.03 -24.21 -1.95
C ILE A 34 28.44 -25.51 -1.40
N VAL A 35 27.74 -26.29 -2.24
CA VAL A 35 26.99 -27.48 -1.82
C VAL A 35 27.89 -28.70 -1.81
N PRO A 36 28.05 -29.39 -0.65
CA PRO A 36 28.74 -30.67 -0.61
C PRO A 36 28.07 -31.72 -1.52
N HIS A 37 28.84 -32.68 -2.01
CA HIS A 37 28.34 -33.78 -2.84
C HIS A 37 27.69 -33.36 -4.17
N VAL A 38 28.07 -32.17 -4.67
CA VAL A 38 27.76 -31.70 -6.02
C VAL A 38 29.05 -31.18 -6.64
N GLU A 39 29.49 -31.77 -7.71
CA GLU A 39 30.75 -31.40 -8.37
C GLU A 39 30.51 -30.99 -9.82
N ILE A 40 31.00 -29.80 -10.17
CA ILE A 40 31.11 -29.30 -11.56
C ILE A 40 32.57 -28.98 -11.80
N GLN A 41 33.25 -29.78 -12.60
CA GLN A 41 34.68 -29.71 -12.81
C GLN A 41 35.16 -28.44 -13.53
N THR A 42 34.31 -27.91 -14.43
CA THR A 42 34.69 -26.76 -15.26
C THR A 42 33.49 -25.81 -15.43
N PHE A 43 33.79 -24.52 -15.60
CA PHE A 43 32.77 -23.52 -15.94
C PHE A 43 32.03 -23.86 -17.25
N LEU A 44 32.73 -24.47 -18.23
CA LEU A 44 32.09 -24.94 -19.47
C LEU A 44 31.08 -26.06 -19.19
N GLY A 45 31.34 -26.92 -18.24
CA GLY A 45 30.39 -27.93 -17.74
C GLY A 45 29.11 -27.26 -17.20
N ALA A 46 29.26 -26.21 -16.37
CA ALA A 46 28.13 -25.44 -15.86
C ALA A 46 27.32 -24.78 -16.99
N VAL A 47 27.98 -24.28 -18.03
CA VAL A 47 27.33 -23.70 -19.24
C VAL A 47 26.52 -24.75 -19.99
N VAL A 48 27.04 -25.97 -20.17
CA VAL A 48 26.33 -27.09 -20.82
C VAL A 48 25.13 -27.53 -19.98
N VAL A 49 25.31 -27.73 -18.68
CA VAL A 49 24.24 -28.12 -17.74
C VAL A 49 23.13 -27.07 -17.70
N SER A 50 23.49 -25.78 -17.63
CA SER A 50 22.50 -24.70 -17.64
C SER A 50 21.69 -24.63 -18.93
N LEU A 51 22.29 -25.00 -20.09
CA LEU A 51 21.59 -25.11 -21.36
C LEU A 51 20.57 -26.26 -21.34
N ILE A 52 20.98 -27.44 -20.82
CA ILE A 52 20.10 -28.60 -20.68
C ILE A 52 18.89 -28.24 -19.80
N ILE A 53 19.16 -27.60 -18.63
CA ILE A 53 18.10 -27.14 -17.72
C ILE A 53 17.19 -26.15 -18.43
N ALA A 54 17.71 -25.20 -19.21
CA ALA A 54 16.90 -24.23 -19.95
C ALA A 54 15.97 -24.91 -20.98
N VAL A 55 16.46 -25.96 -21.68
CA VAL A 55 15.66 -26.74 -22.62
C VAL A 55 14.60 -27.54 -21.87
N LEU A 56 14.95 -28.21 -20.77
CA LEU A 56 13.99 -28.96 -19.94
C LEU A 56 12.90 -28.03 -19.36
N ASN A 57 13.28 -26.84 -18.86
CA ASN A 57 12.34 -25.83 -18.41
C ASN A 57 11.36 -25.39 -19.52
N ALA A 58 11.85 -25.20 -20.73
CA ALA A 58 11.01 -24.84 -21.88
C ALA A 58 9.96 -25.90 -22.23
N LEU A 59 10.24 -27.19 -21.95
CA LEU A 59 9.36 -28.31 -22.21
C LEU A 59 8.42 -28.65 -21.04
N ILE A 60 8.94 -28.65 -19.81
CA ILE A 60 8.24 -29.14 -18.62
C ILE A 60 7.30 -28.09 -18.04
N LEU A 61 7.74 -26.82 -17.90
CA LEU A 61 6.92 -25.78 -17.29
C LEU A 61 5.57 -25.54 -17.97
N PRO A 62 5.43 -25.56 -19.31
CA PRO A 62 4.12 -25.46 -19.94
C PRO A 62 3.18 -26.64 -19.64
N LEU A 63 3.74 -27.84 -19.39
CA LEU A 63 2.96 -29.03 -19.00
C LEU A 63 2.45 -28.89 -17.56
N VAL A 64 3.30 -28.41 -16.64
CA VAL A 64 2.91 -28.16 -15.24
C VAL A 64 1.87 -27.04 -15.15
N ALA A 65 2.02 -25.98 -15.93
CA ALA A 65 1.04 -24.90 -16.01
C ALA A 65 -0.32 -25.34 -16.58
N ALA A 66 -0.35 -26.43 -17.35
CA ALA A 66 -1.60 -27.02 -17.86
C ALA A 66 -2.35 -27.84 -16.79
N ILE A 67 -1.67 -28.26 -15.73
CA ILE A 67 -2.28 -28.98 -14.60
C ILE A 67 -2.97 -27.96 -13.69
N ARG A 68 -4.29 -28.03 -13.55
CA ARG A 68 -5.09 -27.13 -12.69
C ARG A 68 -4.91 -27.49 -11.20
N LEU A 69 -3.70 -27.35 -10.68
CA LEU A 69 -3.45 -27.50 -9.24
C LEU A 69 -3.88 -26.24 -8.49
N PRO A 70 -4.39 -26.36 -7.25
CA PRO A 70 -4.57 -25.21 -6.36
C PRO A 70 -3.19 -24.73 -5.87
N LEU A 71 -2.49 -23.96 -6.71
CA LEU A 71 -1.15 -23.48 -6.42
C LEU A 71 -1.23 -22.30 -5.45
N THR A 72 -0.82 -22.55 -4.22
CA THR A 72 -0.42 -21.50 -3.28
C THR A 72 1.04 -21.09 -3.53
N LEU A 73 1.49 -19.95 -3.01
CA LEU A 73 2.89 -19.52 -3.11
C LEU A 73 3.85 -20.63 -2.66
N VAL A 74 3.57 -21.21 -1.48
CA VAL A 74 4.41 -22.27 -0.88
C VAL A 74 4.41 -23.53 -1.72
N LEU A 75 3.24 -23.99 -2.16
CA LEU A 75 3.13 -25.21 -2.97
C LEU A 75 3.75 -25.00 -4.37
N GLY A 76 3.53 -23.83 -4.97
CA GLY A 76 4.14 -23.46 -6.25
C GLY A 76 5.67 -23.44 -6.16
N PHE A 77 6.22 -22.86 -5.10
CA PHE A 77 7.66 -22.87 -4.83
C PHE A 77 8.21 -24.29 -4.67
N LEU A 78 7.58 -25.12 -3.84
CA LEU A 78 8.01 -26.50 -3.64
C LEU A 78 7.99 -27.30 -4.95
N ILE A 79 6.95 -27.15 -5.75
CA ILE A 79 6.84 -27.84 -7.06
C ILE A 79 7.98 -27.40 -7.99
N VAL A 80 8.24 -26.08 -8.09
CA VAL A 80 9.32 -25.58 -8.94
C VAL A 80 10.68 -26.05 -8.45
N LEU A 81 10.93 -25.95 -7.16
CA LEU A 81 12.19 -26.38 -6.55
C LEU A 81 12.43 -27.90 -6.76
N ILE A 82 11.36 -28.71 -6.62
CA ILE A 82 11.41 -30.16 -6.93
C ILE A 82 11.71 -30.38 -8.41
N LEU A 83 11.08 -29.62 -9.30
CA LEU A 83 11.32 -29.74 -10.75
C LEU A 83 12.75 -29.34 -11.11
N ASP A 84 13.27 -28.24 -10.55
CA ASP A 84 14.64 -27.80 -10.76
C ASP A 84 15.65 -28.87 -10.26
N ALA A 85 15.38 -29.48 -9.11
CA ALA A 85 16.18 -30.59 -8.59
C ALA A 85 16.14 -31.83 -9.50
N LEU A 86 14.96 -32.19 -10.00
CA LEU A 86 14.80 -33.29 -10.96
C LEU A 86 15.51 -33.00 -12.29
N MET A 87 15.47 -31.75 -12.75
CA MET A 87 16.19 -31.35 -13.97
C MET A 87 17.70 -31.38 -13.78
N LEU A 88 18.19 -31.03 -12.59
CA LEU A 88 19.61 -31.16 -12.22
C LEU A 88 20.05 -32.64 -12.24
N LEU A 89 19.26 -33.52 -11.64
CA LEU A 89 19.54 -34.98 -11.69
C LEU A 89 19.47 -35.53 -13.11
N ALA A 90 18.49 -35.08 -13.90
CA ALA A 90 18.39 -35.47 -15.31
C ALA A 90 19.62 -34.98 -16.11
N ALA A 91 20.06 -33.75 -15.87
CA ALA A 91 21.27 -33.20 -16.48
C ALA A 91 22.53 -33.99 -16.06
N SER A 92 22.63 -34.39 -14.78
CA SER A 92 23.70 -35.28 -14.30
C SER A 92 23.71 -36.62 -15.03
N GLY A 93 22.54 -37.23 -15.24
CA GLY A 93 22.43 -38.48 -15.99
C GLY A 93 22.63 -38.38 -17.52
N LEU A 94 22.49 -37.17 -18.09
CA LEU A 94 22.63 -36.93 -19.54
C LEU A 94 24.03 -36.46 -19.94
N THR A 95 24.85 -36.03 -18.96
CA THR A 95 26.19 -35.47 -19.22
C THR A 95 27.25 -36.31 -18.55
N ASP A 96 28.10 -36.95 -19.36
CA ASP A 96 29.27 -37.68 -18.86
C ASP A 96 30.23 -36.69 -18.19
N ASN A 97 30.27 -36.67 -16.85
CA ASN A 97 31.19 -35.87 -15.98
C ASN A 97 31.06 -34.35 -16.05
N ALA A 98 30.01 -33.76 -16.61
CA ALA A 98 29.83 -32.32 -16.59
C ALA A 98 29.29 -31.83 -15.21
N ILE A 99 28.43 -32.64 -14.59
CA ILE A 99 27.93 -32.45 -13.21
C ILE A 99 27.70 -33.84 -12.58
N GLU A 100 28.13 -33.98 -11.33
CA GLU A 100 27.82 -35.14 -10.50
C GLU A 100 27.01 -34.70 -9.28
N VAL A 101 25.89 -35.39 -9.01
CA VAL A 101 24.99 -35.09 -7.88
C VAL A 101 24.63 -36.38 -7.18
N ASP A 102 25.05 -36.55 -5.94
CA ASP A 102 24.93 -37.82 -5.20
C ASP A 102 23.49 -38.19 -4.83
N SER A 103 22.62 -37.21 -4.61
CA SER A 103 21.24 -37.49 -4.20
C SER A 103 20.27 -36.34 -4.50
N PHE A 104 18.97 -36.67 -4.47
CA PHE A 104 17.90 -35.69 -4.64
C PHE A 104 17.96 -34.54 -3.63
N GLY A 105 18.33 -34.81 -2.37
CA GLY A 105 18.45 -33.77 -1.35
C GLY A 105 19.52 -32.74 -1.68
N TRP A 106 20.66 -33.17 -2.20
CA TRP A 106 21.72 -32.26 -2.64
C TRP A 106 21.35 -31.53 -3.93
N ALA A 107 20.64 -32.17 -4.84
CA ALA A 107 20.07 -31.50 -6.01
C ALA A 107 19.10 -30.38 -5.62
N LEU A 108 18.24 -30.61 -4.62
CA LEU A 108 17.29 -29.64 -4.11
C LEU A 108 18.00 -28.42 -3.47
N LEU A 109 19.01 -28.68 -2.67
CA LEU A 109 19.82 -27.62 -2.06
C LEU A 109 20.59 -26.80 -3.10
N THR A 110 21.15 -27.47 -4.11
CA THR A 110 21.84 -26.81 -5.23
C THR A 110 20.88 -25.94 -6.05
N ALA A 111 19.70 -26.44 -6.37
CA ALA A 111 18.68 -25.67 -7.07
C ALA A 111 18.28 -24.40 -6.29
N LEU A 112 18.10 -24.53 -4.97
CA LEU A 112 17.78 -23.39 -4.09
C LEU A 112 18.90 -22.34 -4.08
N ILE A 113 20.17 -22.77 -3.88
CA ILE A 113 21.32 -21.88 -3.83
C ILE A 113 21.58 -21.25 -5.20
N ALA A 114 21.52 -22.02 -6.29
CA ALA A 114 21.69 -21.52 -7.66
C ALA A 114 20.63 -20.45 -7.99
N SER A 115 19.37 -20.67 -7.61
CA SER A 115 18.30 -19.71 -7.79
C SER A 115 18.56 -18.42 -6.98
N ALA A 116 19.00 -18.54 -5.72
CA ALA A 116 19.35 -17.38 -4.89
C ALA A 116 20.53 -16.59 -5.48
N VAL A 117 21.59 -17.27 -5.91
CA VAL A 117 22.77 -16.63 -6.54
C VAL A 117 22.37 -15.98 -7.88
N THR A 118 21.51 -16.60 -8.68
CA THR A 118 21.02 -16.00 -9.92
C THR A 118 20.33 -14.67 -9.66
N VAL A 119 19.43 -14.60 -8.66
CA VAL A 119 18.74 -13.35 -8.30
C VAL A 119 19.74 -12.26 -7.88
N VAL A 120 20.76 -12.61 -7.07
CA VAL A 120 21.79 -11.65 -6.66
C VAL A 120 22.60 -11.16 -7.85
N LEU A 121 23.03 -12.05 -8.73
CA LEU A 121 23.80 -11.70 -9.93
C LEU A 121 22.96 -10.86 -10.91
N ASP A 122 21.69 -11.16 -11.10
CA ASP A 122 20.78 -10.37 -11.94
C ASP A 122 20.61 -8.95 -11.41
N VAL A 123 20.53 -8.77 -10.10
CA VAL A 123 20.49 -7.44 -9.47
C VAL A 123 21.81 -6.69 -9.69
N LEU A 124 22.94 -7.35 -9.55
CA LEU A 124 24.27 -6.73 -9.68
C LEU A 124 24.62 -6.37 -11.13
N PHE A 125 24.27 -7.22 -12.09
CA PHE A 125 24.64 -7.02 -13.51
C PHE A 125 23.55 -6.36 -14.33
N GLY A 126 22.37 -6.08 -13.76
CA GLY A 126 21.24 -5.48 -14.47
C GLY A 126 20.76 -6.30 -15.67
N THR A 127 21.01 -7.63 -15.63
CA THR A 127 20.67 -8.55 -16.72
C THR A 127 19.18 -8.88 -16.78
N ASN A 128 18.39 -8.30 -15.88
CA ASN A 128 16.99 -8.60 -15.66
C ASN A 128 16.13 -8.17 -16.86
N ASP A 129 16.08 -9.01 -17.90
CA ASP A 129 15.14 -8.91 -19.04
C ASP A 129 13.79 -9.60 -18.71
N ASP A 130 13.50 -9.72 -17.41
CA ASP A 130 12.25 -10.24 -16.83
C ASP A 130 11.01 -9.55 -17.44
N ASP A 131 11.14 -8.27 -17.77
CA ASP A 131 10.06 -7.50 -18.36
C ASP A 131 9.63 -8.11 -19.71
N THR A 132 10.58 -8.47 -20.55
CA THR A 132 10.27 -9.03 -21.88
C THR A 132 9.68 -10.42 -21.79
N TYR A 133 10.21 -11.28 -20.89
CA TYR A 133 9.68 -12.63 -20.70
C TYR A 133 8.30 -12.59 -20.01
N THR A 134 8.18 -11.85 -18.91
CA THR A 134 6.92 -11.70 -18.16
C THR A 134 5.83 -11.11 -19.04
N LEU A 135 6.10 -10.06 -19.80
CA LEU A 135 5.16 -9.44 -20.73
C LEU A 135 4.72 -10.43 -21.83
N ARG A 136 5.62 -11.27 -22.36
CA ARG A 136 5.26 -12.30 -23.34
C ARG A 136 4.38 -13.40 -22.76
N VAL A 137 4.66 -13.83 -21.53
CA VAL A 137 3.83 -14.84 -20.85
C VAL A 137 2.43 -14.28 -20.59
N ILE A 138 2.34 -13.05 -20.05
CA ILE A 138 1.06 -12.38 -19.79
C ILE A 138 0.30 -12.16 -21.11
N GLU A 139 0.97 -11.68 -22.16
CA GLU A 139 0.38 -11.50 -23.49
C GLU A 139 -0.20 -12.82 -24.05
N ARG A 140 0.55 -13.92 -23.92
CA ARG A 140 0.08 -15.25 -24.37
C ARG A 140 -1.15 -15.71 -23.59
N ILE A 141 -1.17 -15.48 -22.27
CA ILE A 141 -2.32 -15.81 -21.41
C ILE A 141 -3.52 -14.95 -21.81
N ALA A 142 -3.34 -13.63 -21.95
CA ALA A 142 -4.41 -12.71 -22.33
C ALA A 142 -5.03 -13.05 -23.69
N ARG A 143 -4.20 -13.44 -24.69
CA ARG A 143 -4.68 -13.90 -26.00
C ARG A 143 -5.46 -15.22 -25.93
N ARG A 144 -5.03 -16.16 -25.09
CA ARG A 144 -5.69 -17.48 -24.94
C ARG A 144 -7.01 -17.40 -24.17
N SER A 145 -7.12 -16.48 -23.22
CA SER A 145 -8.35 -16.28 -22.44
C SER A 145 -9.47 -15.56 -23.22
N GLY A 146 -9.15 -14.96 -24.38
CA GLY A 146 -10.11 -14.14 -25.15
C GLY A 146 -10.44 -12.80 -24.50
N GLU A 147 -9.74 -12.42 -23.42
CA GLU A 147 -10.02 -11.20 -22.64
C GLU A 147 -9.30 -9.95 -23.18
N ARG A 148 -8.52 -10.08 -24.25
CA ARG A 148 -7.75 -8.97 -24.81
C ARG A 148 -8.63 -8.06 -25.66
N ILE A 149 -8.69 -6.78 -25.29
CA ILE A 149 -9.39 -5.74 -26.03
C ILE A 149 -8.35 -4.83 -26.70
N GLU A 150 -8.25 -4.89 -28.01
CA GLU A 150 -7.40 -4.00 -28.81
C GLU A 150 -8.21 -2.79 -29.30
N THR A 151 -7.80 -1.58 -28.93
CA THR A 151 -8.49 -0.35 -29.31
C THR A 151 -7.52 0.84 -29.32
N GLU A 152 -7.86 1.85 -30.11
CA GLU A 152 -7.17 3.13 -30.14
C GLU A 152 -7.64 4.11 -29.04
N VAL A 153 -8.75 3.81 -28.37
CA VAL A 153 -9.26 4.63 -27.27
C VAL A 153 -8.29 4.52 -26.09
N PRO A 154 -7.71 5.64 -25.63
CA PRO A 154 -6.74 5.58 -24.54
C PRO A 154 -7.35 5.07 -23.24
N GLY A 155 -6.54 4.35 -22.45
CA GLY A 155 -6.83 4.01 -21.07
C GLY A 155 -6.04 4.89 -20.12
N ILE A 156 -6.32 4.76 -18.83
CA ILE A 156 -5.64 5.49 -17.77
C ILE A 156 -5.20 4.55 -16.65
N VAL A 157 -3.98 4.73 -16.15
CA VAL A 157 -3.42 4.00 -15.01
C VAL A 157 -3.15 4.98 -13.89
N PHE A 158 -3.80 4.79 -12.77
CA PHE A 158 -3.57 5.52 -11.53
C PHE A 158 -2.69 4.66 -10.62
N LEU A 159 -1.55 5.21 -10.20
CA LEU A 159 -0.58 4.57 -9.30
C LEU A 159 -0.52 5.39 -8.02
N GLU A 160 -1.10 4.90 -6.95
CA GLU A 160 -1.09 5.56 -5.65
C GLU A 160 0.13 5.12 -4.84
N ILE A 161 0.88 6.08 -4.32
CA ILE A 161 1.90 5.87 -3.29
C ILE A 161 1.29 6.32 -1.98
N ASP A 162 0.88 5.39 -1.18
CA ASP A 162 0.29 5.59 0.12
C ASP A 162 1.21 6.41 1.05
N GLY A 163 0.67 7.44 1.66
CA GLY A 163 1.32 8.23 2.71
C GLY A 163 2.46 9.17 2.26
N LEU A 164 2.67 9.39 0.96
CA LEU A 164 3.79 10.20 0.48
C LEU A 164 3.42 11.67 0.26
N ALA A 165 4.02 12.56 1.04
CA ALA A 165 3.83 14.00 0.88
C ALA A 165 4.60 14.59 -0.32
N LEU A 166 4.03 15.62 -0.96
CA LEU A 166 4.66 16.37 -2.05
C LEU A 166 6.09 16.85 -1.75
N PRO A 167 6.37 17.53 -0.60
CA PRO A 167 7.71 18.00 -0.32
C PRO A 167 8.74 16.88 -0.18
N VAL A 168 8.33 15.72 0.35
CA VAL A 168 9.18 14.53 0.46
C VAL A 168 9.48 13.97 -0.93
N LEU A 169 8.47 13.86 -1.80
CA LEU A 169 8.67 13.43 -3.19
C LEU A 169 9.62 14.35 -3.95
N GLN A 170 9.46 15.67 -3.81
CA GLN A 170 10.33 16.66 -4.46
C GLN A 170 11.80 16.50 -4.02
N ARG A 171 12.04 16.30 -2.72
CA ARG A 171 13.39 16.02 -2.20
C ARG A 171 13.92 14.68 -2.71
N ALA A 172 13.09 13.63 -2.69
CA ALA A 172 13.44 12.31 -3.19
C ALA A 172 13.80 12.30 -4.69
N MET A 173 13.08 13.07 -5.52
CA MET A 173 13.40 13.27 -6.94
C MET A 173 14.76 13.96 -7.11
N ARG A 174 14.98 15.06 -6.39
CA ARG A 174 16.25 15.81 -6.45
C ARG A 174 17.43 14.96 -6.01
N ASP A 175 17.26 14.14 -4.98
CA ASP A 175 18.33 13.35 -4.35
C ASP A 175 18.50 11.96 -5.01
N GLY A 176 17.77 11.70 -6.12
CA GLY A 176 17.89 10.46 -6.92
C GLY A 176 17.21 9.23 -6.32
N ASN A 177 16.26 9.43 -5.41
CA ASN A 177 15.45 8.34 -4.84
C ASN A 177 14.14 8.07 -5.62
N ALA A 178 13.78 8.95 -6.56
CA ALA A 178 12.67 8.77 -7.49
C ALA A 178 13.06 9.19 -8.92
N PRO A 179 14.03 8.49 -9.56
CA PRO A 179 14.64 8.94 -10.80
C PRO A 179 13.69 8.87 -12.01
N ASN A 180 12.73 7.95 -12.07
CA ASN A 180 11.77 7.88 -13.19
C ASN A 180 10.76 9.03 -13.12
N MET A 181 10.16 9.28 -11.96
CA MET A 181 9.26 10.41 -11.75
C MET A 181 9.99 11.74 -11.97
N ALA A 182 11.24 11.88 -11.50
CA ALA A 182 12.07 13.05 -11.76
C ALA A 182 12.31 13.27 -13.26
N ARG A 183 12.58 12.21 -14.01
CA ARG A 183 12.77 12.26 -15.47
C ARG A 183 11.49 12.71 -16.17
N TRP A 184 10.30 12.17 -15.82
CA TRP A 184 9.03 12.57 -16.44
C TRP A 184 8.73 14.07 -16.27
N VAL A 185 9.06 14.62 -15.09
CA VAL A 185 8.92 16.06 -14.84
C VAL A 185 9.97 16.87 -15.63
N ALA A 186 11.22 16.43 -15.64
CA ALA A 186 12.32 17.11 -16.34
C ALA A 186 12.16 17.12 -17.87
N GLU A 187 11.60 16.07 -18.45
CA GLU A 187 11.28 15.96 -19.88
C GLU A 187 10.01 16.76 -20.26
N GLY A 188 9.26 17.26 -19.28
CA GLY A 188 8.02 18.00 -19.49
C GLY A 188 6.81 17.13 -19.84
N ASP A 189 6.94 15.81 -19.72
CA ASP A 189 5.86 14.87 -19.98
C ASP A 189 4.78 14.90 -18.89
N HIS A 190 5.19 15.21 -17.65
CA HIS A 190 4.29 15.29 -16.48
C HIS A 190 4.47 16.60 -15.73
N ARG A 191 3.39 16.98 -15.03
CA ARG A 191 3.34 18.10 -14.08
C ARG A 191 3.01 17.58 -12.70
N LEU A 192 3.42 18.36 -11.68
CA LEU A 192 3.23 18.00 -10.27
C LEU A 192 2.37 19.08 -9.60
N ALA A 193 1.34 18.67 -8.88
CA ALA A 193 0.45 19.52 -8.12
C ALA A 193 0.24 18.98 -6.70
N GLU A 194 -0.11 19.86 -5.78
CA GLU A 194 -0.51 19.53 -4.41
C GLU A 194 -2.03 19.55 -4.30
N TRP A 195 -2.58 18.76 -3.38
CA TRP A 195 -3.97 18.82 -2.98
C TRP A 195 -4.08 18.66 -1.45
N GLU A 196 -5.21 19.04 -0.86
CA GLU A 196 -5.44 18.97 0.59
C GLU A 196 -6.48 17.91 0.91
N PRO A 197 -6.16 16.87 1.73
CA PRO A 197 -7.10 15.83 2.11
C PRO A 197 -8.11 16.34 3.13
N ASP A 198 -9.22 15.61 3.25
CA ASP A 198 -10.20 15.84 4.31
C ASP A 198 -9.65 15.49 5.70
N LEU A 199 -10.33 15.89 6.75
CA LEU A 199 -10.28 15.22 8.04
C LEU A 199 -11.27 14.03 7.96
N SER A 200 -10.80 12.78 8.06
CA SER A 200 -9.46 12.35 8.43
C SER A 200 -8.58 12.13 7.19
N SER A 201 -7.30 12.47 7.30
CA SER A 201 -6.28 12.15 6.31
C SER A 201 -5.83 10.69 6.47
N GLN A 202 -6.75 9.77 6.22
CA GLN A 202 -6.59 8.31 6.39
C GLN A 202 -6.90 7.61 5.07
N THR A 203 -6.19 6.51 4.81
CA THR A 203 -6.35 5.72 3.58
C THR A 203 -7.80 5.32 3.31
N GLY A 204 -8.53 4.85 4.34
CA GLY A 204 -9.93 4.47 4.19
C GLY A 204 -10.85 5.60 3.73
N ALA A 205 -10.74 6.79 4.37
CA ALA A 205 -11.51 7.97 4.01
C ALA A 205 -11.07 8.54 2.65
N SER A 206 -9.76 8.60 2.39
CA SER A 206 -9.23 9.08 1.11
C SER A 206 -9.64 8.18 -0.05
N GLN A 207 -9.52 6.87 0.09
CA GLN A 207 -9.94 5.94 -0.97
C GLN A 207 -11.45 5.94 -1.20
N ALA A 208 -12.27 6.08 -0.15
CA ALA A 208 -13.72 6.26 -0.32
C ALA A 208 -14.01 7.50 -1.20
N GLY A 209 -13.38 8.64 -0.86
CA GLY A 209 -13.52 9.87 -1.63
C GLY A 209 -12.98 9.77 -3.05
N ILE A 210 -11.74 9.29 -3.25
CA ILE A 210 -11.07 9.20 -4.56
C ILE A 210 -11.77 8.18 -5.48
N LEU A 211 -12.16 7.02 -4.96
CA LEU A 211 -12.70 5.93 -5.77
C LEU A 211 -14.21 6.02 -6.01
N HIS A 212 -14.97 6.56 -5.04
CA HIS A 212 -16.44 6.62 -5.10
C HIS A 212 -17.01 8.04 -5.16
N GLY A 213 -16.18 9.07 -4.94
CA GLY A 213 -16.62 10.47 -4.96
C GLY A 213 -17.24 10.96 -3.66
N SER A 214 -17.22 10.17 -2.59
CA SER A 214 -17.69 10.54 -1.25
C SER A 214 -16.96 9.75 -0.18
N ASN A 215 -16.65 10.41 0.94
CA ASN A 215 -16.14 9.80 2.16
C ASN A 215 -16.94 10.28 3.39
N GLU A 216 -18.21 10.59 3.17
CA GLU A 216 -19.13 11.03 4.22
C GLU A 216 -19.32 9.95 5.27
N ASN A 217 -19.44 10.33 6.55
CA ASN A 217 -19.51 9.38 7.68
C ASN A 217 -18.33 8.39 7.79
N THR A 218 -17.15 8.81 7.32
CA THR A 218 -15.90 8.07 7.53
C THR A 218 -14.96 8.94 8.38
N PRO A 219 -15.20 9.05 9.71
CA PRO A 219 -14.53 10.05 10.56
C PRO A 219 -13.08 9.72 10.87
N ALA A 220 -12.66 8.46 10.73
CA ALA A 220 -11.30 7.98 10.98
C ALA A 220 -11.05 6.62 10.33
N PHE A 221 -9.88 6.02 10.53
CA PHE A 221 -9.61 4.65 10.10
C PHE A 221 -10.44 3.60 10.85
N ARG A 222 -10.76 3.89 12.12
CA ARG A 222 -11.69 3.12 12.95
C ARG A 222 -12.56 4.06 13.78
N TRP A 223 -13.81 3.69 13.97
CA TRP A 223 -14.78 4.48 14.74
C TRP A 223 -15.86 3.61 15.37
N VAL A 224 -16.67 4.17 16.27
CA VAL A 224 -17.86 3.52 16.83
C VAL A 224 -19.11 4.13 16.25
N GLU A 225 -19.98 3.30 15.73
CA GLU A 225 -21.37 3.65 15.44
C GLU A 225 -22.17 3.50 16.75
N LYS A 226 -22.34 4.59 17.48
CA LYS A 226 -22.92 4.58 18.84
C LYS A 226 -24.35 4.03 18.87
N ALA A 227 -25.15 4.30 17.85
CA ALA A 227 -26.55 3.84 17.76
C ALA A 227 -26.65 2.31 17.82
N THR A 228 -25.72 1.61 17.18
CA THR A 228 -25.64 0.14 17.12
C THR A 228 -24.64 -0.44 18.11
N ALA A 229 -23.80 0.39 18.73
CA ALA A 229 -22.63 0.03 19.53
C ALA A 229 -21.67 -0.92 18.77
N THR A 230 -21.45 -0.64 17.51
CA THR A 230 -20.60 -1.43 16.62
C THR A 230 -19.36 -0.65 16.24
N MET A 231 -18.20 -1.27 16.35
CA MET A 231 -16.93 -0.71 15.86
C MET A 231 -16.79 -1.02 14.37
N MET A 232 -16.46 -0.01 13.59
CA MET A 232 -16.07 -0.10 12.19
C MET A 232 -14.56 0.07 12.03
N THR A 233 -13.95 -0.69 11.14
CA THR A 233 -12.49 -0.62 10.88
C THR A 233 -12.21 -0.79 9.39
N CYS A 234 -11.53 0.17 8.76
CA CYS A 234 -11.22 0.14 7.33
C CYS A 234 -10.25 -0.97 6.88
N SER A 235 -9.68 -1.74 7.80
CA SER A 235 -8.89 -2.94 7.50
C SER A 235 -9.70 -4.25 7.57
N ALA A 236 -10.91 -4.23 8.09
CA ALA A 236 -11.75 -5.42 8.18
C ALA A 236 -12.54 -5.63 6.88
N PRO A 237 -12.46 -6.81 6.23
CA PRO A 237 -13.12 -7.04 4.93
C PRO A 237 -14.63 -6.79 4.93
N ALA A 238 -15.33 -7.19 5.99
CA ALA A 238 -16.76 -6.98 6.11
C ALA A 238 -17.11 -5.49 6.26
N ASP A 239 -16.30 -4.74 7.02
CA ASP A 239 -16.51 -3.31 7.24
C ASP A 239 -16.16 -2.52 5.98
N CYS A 240 -15.08 -2.90 5.26
CA CYS A 240 -14.77 -2.33 3.94
C CYS A 240 -15.87 -2.60 2.92
N ALA A 241 -16.46 -3.81 2.90
CA ALA A 241 -17.57 -4.14 2.02
C ALA A 241 -18.83 -3.31 2.35
N GLU A 242 -19.11 -3.09 3.63
CA GLU A 242 -20.19 -2.23 4.08
C GLU A 242 -19.92 -0.75 3.73
N LEU A 243 -18.70 -0.26 3.95
CA LEU A 243 -18.30 1.10 3.57
C LEU A 243 -18.45 1.31 2.07
N GLU A 244 -17.98 0.37 1.25
CA GLU A 244 -18.17 0.41 -0.21
C GLU A 244 -19.66 0.44 -0.59
N ARG A 245 -20.49 -0.40 0.04
CA ARG A 245 -21.92 -0.43 -0.22
C ARG A 245 -22.60 0.92 0.08
N ARG A 246 -22.14 1.65 1.10
CA ARG A 246 -22.67 2.99 1.47
C ARG A 246 -22.29 4.05 0.44
N HIS A 247 -21.11 3.94 -0.16
CA HIS A 247 -20.57 4.93 -1.10
C HIS A 247 -20.77 4.58 -2.57
N ALA A 248 -21.16 3.34 -2.90
CA ALA A 248 -21.40 2.92 -4.28
C ALA A 248 -22.60 3.67 -4.89
N THR A 249 -22.36 4.33 -6.01
CA THR A 249 -23.35 5.17 -6.71
C THR A 249 -23.64 4.69 -8.13
N GLY A 250 -22.94 3.65 -8.60
CA GLY A 250 -22.97 3.20 -10.00
C GLY A 250 -22.09 4.03 -10.94
N VAL A 251 -21.37 5.04 -10.38
CA VAL A 251 -20.51 5.95 -11.16
C VAL A 251 -19.12 6.10 -10.53
N GLY A 252 -18.65 5.07 -9.85
CA GLY A 252 -17.30 5.01 -9.28
C GLY A 252 -16.20 5.17 -10.33
N LEU A 253 -14.98 5.48 -9.87
CA LEU A 253 -13.85 5.78 -10.76
C LEU A 253 -13.50 4.61 -11.70
N LEU A 254 -13.81 3.36 -11.32
CA LEU A 254 -13.41 2.14 -12.03
C LEU A 254 -14.58 1.35 -12.63
N THR A 255 -15.78 1.93 -12.76
CA THR A 255 -16.90 1.33 -13.49
C THR A 255 -16.52 0.97 -14.92
N ASP A 256 -17.36 0.22 -15.63
CA ASP A 256 -17.23 -0.08 -17.07
C ASP A 256 -15.90 -0.76 -17.46
N GLY A 257 -15.61 -1.88 -16.84
CA GLY A 257 -14.46 -2.72 -17.17
C GLY A 257 -13.14 -2.29 -16.51
N GLY A 258 -13.18 -1.41 -15.52
CA GLY A 258 -11.99 -1.00 -14.77
C GLY A 258 -11.44 -2.07 -13.85
N ALA A 259 -10.23 -1.84 -13.34
CA ALA A 259 -9.48 -2.76 -12.51
C ALA A 259 -8.94 -2.10 -11.24
N SER A 260 -9.12 -2.76 -10.09
CA SER A 260 -8.65 -2.35 -8.75
C SER A 260 -7.57 -3.30 -8.24
N ARG A 261 -6.45 -2.76 -7.76
CA ARG A 261 -5.26 -3.52 -7.36
C ARG A 261 -4.66 -2.99 -6.05
N GLY A 262 -4.73 -3.78 -4.98
CA GLY A 262 -4.13 -3.39 -3.71
C GLY A 262 -4.90 -2.32 -2.94
N ASN A 263 -6.19 -2.19 -3.14
CA ASN A 263 -7.02 -1.14 -2.55
C ASN A 263 -7.86 -1.67 -1.38
N LEU A 264 -8.28 -0.78 -0.48
CA LEU A 264 -9.29 -1.10 0.52
C LEU A 264 -10.68 -1.24 -0.11
N LEU A 265 -11.01 -0.35 -1.04
CA LEU A 265 -12.29 -0.31 -1.76
C LEU A 265 -12.09 -0.55 -3.26
N SER A 266 -13.12 -1.04 -3.94
CA SER A 266 -12.98 -1.42 -5.35
C SER A 266 -13.15 -0.27 -6.34
N GLY A 267 -13.77 0.86 -5.94
CA GLY A 267 -14.14 1.91 -6.89
C GLY A 267 -15.14 1.45 -7.95
N GLU A 268 -15.95 0.43 -7.61
CA GLU A 268 -16.90 -0.25 -8.49
C GLU A 268 -16.25 -0.94 -9.70
N ALA A 269 -15.01 -1.44 -9.53
CA ALA A 269 -14.28 -2.17 -10.56
C ALA A 269 -14.88 -3.54 -10.82
N ASP A 270 -14.93 -3.94 -12.11
CA ASP A 270 -15.31 -5.30 -12.52
C ASP A 270 -14.19 -6.32 -12.26
N HIS A 271 -12.94 -5.85 -12.19
CA HIS A 271 -11.76 -6.71 -12.04
C HIS A 271 -10.95 -6.29 -10.82
N VAL A 272 -10.91 -7.15 -9.80
CA VAL A 272 -10.23 -6.86 -8.55
C VAL A 272 -9.15 -7.91 -8.23
N ILE A 273 -8.04 -7.47 -7.62
CA ILE A 273 -7.00 -8.32 -7.02
C ILE A 273 -6.49 -7.59 -5.78
N LEU A 274 -6.36 -8.26 -4.64
CA LEU A 274 -5.96 -7.65 -3.37
C LEU A 274 -6.86 -6.44 -3.00
N THR A 275 -8.16 -6.55 -3.20
CA THR A 275 -9.12 -5.51 -2.82
C THR A 275 -9.92 -5.98 -1.61
N VAL A 276 -9.76 -5.26 -0.49
CA VAL A 276 -10.24 -5.71 0.83
C VAL A 276 -11.76 -5.87 0.87
N SER A 277 -12.51 -4.90 0.33
CA SER A 277 -13.97 -4.91 0.29
C SER A 277 -14.57 -6.09 -0.50
N ARG A 278 -13.80 -6.67 -1.43
CA ARG A 278 -14.26 -7.74 -2.32
C ARG A 278 -13.78 -9.14 -1.93
N MET A 279 -13.00 -9.25 -0.84
CA MET A 279 -12.37 -10.51 -0.40
C MET A 279 -13.35 -11.65 -0.20
N GLU A 280 -14.46 -11.40 0.46
CA GLU A 280 -15.41 -12.47 0.78
C GLU A 280 -16.17 -12.97 -0.44
N ALA A 281 -16.44 -12.06 -1.40
CA ALA A 281 -17.13 -12.40 -2.65
C ALA A 281 -16.25 -13.19 -3.62
N GLU A 282 -14.91 -13.05 -3.55
CA GLU A 282 -13.96 -13.60 -4.51
C GLU A 282 -13.20 -14.84 -4.03
N LYS A 283 -13.57 -15.41 -2.88
CA LYS A 283 -12.93 -16.62 -2.35
C LYS A 283 -12.85 -17.72 -3.41
N GLY A 284 -11.63 -18.04 -3.83
CA GLY A 284 -11.34 -19.13 -4.76
C GLY A 284 -11.42 -18.81 -6.27
N ALA A 285 -11.77 -17.60 -6.66
CA ALA A 285 -12.07 -17.26 -8.06
C ALA A 285 -10.96 -16.54 -8.83
N ASN A 286 -9.83 -16.14 -8.18
CA ASN A 286 -8.89 -15.20 -8.81
C ASN A 286 -7.81 -15.90 -9.67
N PRO A 287 -7.96 -15.95 -11.03
CA PRO A 287 -6.97 -16.55 -11.91
C PRO A 287 -5.65 -15.77 -12.01
N GLY A 288 -5.63 -14.49 -11.60
CA GLY A 288 -4.44 -13.63 -11.67
C GLY A 288 -3.31 -14.11 -10.75
N TYR A 289 -3.64 -14.51 -9.53
CA TYR A 289 -2.66 -15.07 -8.58
C TYR A 289 -2.05 -16.38 -9.09
N ARG A 290 -2.88 -17.28 -9.60
CA ARG A 290 -2.42 -18.56 -10.11
C ARG A 290 -1.42 -18.38 -11.26
N ALA A 291 -1.64 -17.40 -12.13
CA ALA A 291 -0.73 -17.12 -13.23
C ALA A 291 0.62 -16.56 -12.74
N PHE A 292 0.63 -15.74 -11.71
CA PHE A 292 1.86 -15.22 -11.09
C PHE A 292 2.67 -16.36 -10.44
N PHE A 293 2.02 -17.19 -9.62
CA PHE A 293 2.67 -18.27 -8.89
C PHE A 293 2.95 -19.53 -9.73
N SER A 294 2.36 -19.67 -10.90
CA SER A 294 2.72 -20.74 -11.84
C SER A 294 4.06 -20.51 -12.55
N ASN A 295 4.64 -19.31 -12.42
CA ASN A 295 5.97 -19.01 -12.93
C ASN A 295 7.01 -19.21 -11.82
N GLY A 296 7.79 -20.29 -11.90
CA GLY A 296 8.79 -20.65 -10.90
C GLY A 296 9.85 -19.59 -10.65
N PHE A 297 10.25 -18.88 -11.69
CA PHE A 297 11.20 -17.77 -11.56
C PHE A 297 10.63 -16.65 -10.68
N ASN A 298 9.37 -16.25 -10.89
CA ASN A 298 8.73 -15.23 -10.05
C ASN A 298 8.68 -15.67 -8.58
N VAL A 299 8.35 -16.93 -8.33
CA VAL A 299 8.24 -17.47 -6.97
C VAL A 299 9.60 -17.46 -6.27
N THR A 300 10.64 -17.99 -6.92
CA THR A 300 12.00 -18.01 -6.33
C THR A 300 12.52 -16.60 -6.10
N ARG A 301 12.36 -15.70 -7.07
CA ARG A 301 12.75 -14.30 -6.94
C ARG A 301 12.06 -13.62 -5.76
N VAL A 302 10.75 -13.78 -5.64
CA VAL A 302 9.96 -13.19 -4.54
C VAL A 302 10.45 -13.71 -3.19
N LEU A 303 10.73 -15.01 -3.06
CA LEU A 303 11.23 -15.58 -1.80
C LEU A 303 12.62 -15.09 -1.45
N VAL A 304 13.54 -15.05 -2.41
CA VAL A 304 14.89 -14.53 -2.17
C VAL A 304 14.85 -13.06 -1.76
N LEU A 305 14.07 -12.24 -2.48
CA LEU A 305 13.91 -10.82 -2.14
C LEU A 305 13.19 -10.62 -0.80
N PHE A 306 12.23 -11.49 -0.45
CA PHE A 306 11.55 -11.45 0.84
C PHE A 306 12.54 -11.66 2.00
N PHE A 307 13.34 -12.72 1.96
CA PHE A 307 14.33 -12.96 3.01
C PHE A 307 15.45 -11.91 3.02
N TRP A 308 15.80 -11.39 1.86
CA TRP A 308 16.72 -10.25 1.76
C TRP A 308 16.15 -8.99 2.43
N GLU A 309 14.87 -8.69 2.23
CA GLU A 309 14.20 -7.56 2.89
C GLU A 309 14.12 -7.74 4.40
N VAL A 310 13.84 -8.96 4.89
CA VAL A 310 13.90 -9.29 6.32
C VAL A 310 15.31 -9.02 6.88
N PHE A 311 16.34 -9.44 6.16
CA PHE A 311 17.73 -9.19 6.56
C PHE A 311 18.08 -7.70 6.58
N LEU A 312 17.64 -6.94 5.57
CA LEU A 312 17.84 -5.49 5.51
C LEU A 312 17.16 -4.80 6.70
N GLU A 313 15.93 -5.22 7.04
CA GLU A 313 15.20 -4.68 8.19
C GLU A 313 15.96 -4.95 9.51
N TRP A 314 16.38 -6.18 9.75
CA TRP A 314 17.16 -6.50 10.95
C TRP A 314 18.45 -5.68 11.06
N THR A 315 19.13 -5.47 9.94
CA THR A 315 20.37 -4.65 9.93
C THR A 315 20.08 -3.17 10.14
N ALA A 316 18.99 -2.64 9.58
CA ALA A 316 18.55 -1.25 9.75
C ALA A 316 18.12 -0.99 11.19
N ALA A 317 17.26 -1.85 11.77
CA ALA A 317 16.82 -1.77 13.15
C ALA A 317 18.01 -1.86 14.13
N SER A 318 18.92 -2.80 13.91
CA SER A 318 20.14 -2.97 14.74
C SER A 318 21.03 -1.73 14.67
N ARG A 319 21.20 -1.12 13.48
CA ARG A 319 21.98 0.13 13.33
C ARG A 319 21.31 1.30 14.05
N ALA A 320 19.98 1.43 13.97
CA ALA A 320 19.21 2.47 14.65
C ALA A 320 19.36 2.34 16.19
N ILE A 321 19.32 1.12 16.72
CA ILE A 321 19.54 0.85 18.15
C ILE A 321 20.96 1.23 18.57
N ARG A 322 21.98 0.77 17.84
CA ARG A 322 23.40 1.03 18.17
C ARG A 322 23.77 2.52 18.10
N ARG A 323 23.10 3.29 17.25
CA ARG A 323 23.33 4.74 17.09
C ARG A 323 22.39 5.59 17.94
N ASP A 324 21.57 4.97 18.77
CA ASP A 324 20.50 5.60 19.57
C ASP A 324 19.66 6.61 18.79
N VAL A 325 19.24 6.22 17.57
CA VAL A 325 18.38 7.05 16.73
C VAL A 325 17.04 7.23 17.42
N ARG A 326 16.58 8.48 17.56
CA ARG A 326 15.31 8.87 18.19
C ARG A 326 14.51 9.86 17.32
N PRO A 327 13.17 9.85 17.32
CA PRO A 327 12.30 8.81 17.91
C PRO A 327 12.50 7.47 17.20
N ARG A 328 12.06 6.38 17.85
CA ARG A 328 12.22 5.03 17.33
C ARG A 328 10.94 4.23 17.48
N GLY A 329 10.43 3.72 16.36
CA GLY A 329 9.28 2.83 16.33
C GLY A 329 9.61 1.40 16.78
N HIS A 330 8.60 0.61 17.06
CA HIS A 330 8.72 -0.81 17.38
C HIS A 330 8.99 -1.60 16.09
N ARG A 331 10.18 -2.22 15.98
CA ARG A 331 10.66 -2.92 14.77
C ARG A 331 11.11 -4.35 15.07
N SER A 332 10.47 -5.01 16.04
CA SER A 332 10.80 -6.38 16.47
C SER A 332 9.67 -7.37 16.23
N GLY A 333 9.85 -8.62 16.61
CA GLY A 333 8.84 -9.67 16.47
C GLY A 333 8.55 -10.02 15.02
N LEU A 334 7.30 -9.92 14.59
CA LEU A 334 6.85 -10.24 13.23
C LEU A 334 7.02 -9.10 12.24
N TYR A 335 7.32 -7.88 12.70
CA TYR A 335 7.43 -6.71 11.84
C TYR A 335 8.37 -6.88 10.62
N PRO A 336 9.60 -7.43 10.74
CA PRO A 336 10.47 -7.64 9.59
C PRO A 336 9.83 -8.51 8.48
N PHE A 337 9.03 -9.49 8.85
CA PHE A 337 8.33 -10.36 7.91
C PHE A 337 7.12 -9.64 7.27
N MET A 338 6.39 -8.85 8.04
CA MET A 338 5.27 -8.04 7.53
C MET A 338 5.77 -6.99 6.54
N ARG A 339 6.81 -6.25 6.90
CA ARG A 339 7.48 -5.31 5.99
C ARG A 339 7.95 -5.99 4.71
N ALA A 340 8.61 -7.16 4.81
CA ALA A 340 9.05 -7.90 3.64
C ALA A 340 7.88 -8.38 2.77
N ALA A 341 6.75 -8.78 3.38
CA ALA A 341 5.55 -9.14 2.65
C ALA A 341 4.99 -7.93 1.86
N MET A 342 4.89 -6.75 2.47
CA MET A 342 4.43 -5.53 1.82
C MET A 342 5.40 -5.05 0.73
N CYS A 343 6.69 -4.94 1.06
CA CYS A 343 7.70 -4.36 0.16
C CYS A 343 8.07 -5.27 -1.01
N VAL A 344 7.76 -6.57 -0.95
CA VAL A 344 8.13 -7.54 -1.99
C VAL A 344 6.90 -8.25 -2.54
N VAL A 345 6.18 -9.03 -1.72
CA VAL A 345 5.12 -9.93 -2.21
C VAL A 345 3.92 -9.14 -2.73
N VAL A 346 3.36 -8.25 -1.90
CA VAL A 346 2.19 -7.44 -2.25
C VAL A 346 2.51 -6.52 -3.42
N ARG A 347 3.64 -5.80 -3.35
CA ARG A 347 4.11 -4.91 -4.43
C ARG A 347 4.22 -5.66 -5.77
N ASP A 348 4.90 -6.80 -5.80
CA ASP A 348 5.14 -7.54 -7.04
C ASP A 348 3.84 -8.14 -7.61
N LEU A 349 2.90 -8.55 -6.77
CA LEU A 349 1.55 -8.98 -7.17
C LEU A 349 0.75 -7.83 -7.80
N ILE A 350 0.78 -6.65 -7.18
CA ILE A 350 0.10 -5.46 -7.71
C ILE A 350 0.69 -5.07 -9.07
N VAL A 351 2.02 -5.00 -9.19
CA VAL A 351 2.69 -4.69 -10.46
C VAL A 351 2.33 -5.70 -11.55
N TYR A 352 2.32 -7.00 -11.22
CA TYR A 352 1.90 -8.03 -12.15
C TYR A 352 0.44 -7.85 -12.59
N GLY A 353 -0.45 -7.50 -11.65
CA GLY A 353 -1.85 -7.19 -11.93
C GLY A 353 -1.98 -6.02 -12.91
N VAL A 354 -1.32 -4.90 -12.64
CA VAL A 354 -1.32 -3.71 -13.51
C VAL A 354 -0.82 -4.04 -14.92
N LEU A 355 0.32 -4.74 -15.03
CA LEU A 355 0.86 -5.15 -16.33
C LEU A 355 -0.09 -6.07 -17.10
N SER A 356 -0.74 -7.00 -16.39
CA SER A 356 -1.74 -7.89 -16.97
C SER A 356 -2.94 -7.11 -17.52
N ASP A 357 -3.44 -6.13 -16.78
CA ASP A 357 -4.58 -5.31 -17.17
C ASP A 357 -4.27 -4.41 -18.36
N MET A 358 -3.08 -3.82 -18.40
CA MET A 358 -2.62 -3.05 -19.57
C MET A 358 -2.55 -3.91 -20.84
N LEU A 359 -2.06 -5.16 -20.72
CA LEU A 359 -2.00 -6.10 -21.84
C LEU A 359 -3.38 -6.64 -22.26
N LYS A 360 -4.33 -6.72 -21.32
CA LYS A 360 -5.74 -7.04 -21.59
C LYS A 360 -6.52 -5.85 -22.15
N GLY A 361 -6.01 -4.64 -22.01
CA GLY A 361 -6.64 -3.42 -22.49
C GLY A 361 -7.76 -2.90 -21.59
N ARG A 362 -7.62 -3.00 -20.25
CA ARG A 362 -8.60 -2.45 -19.30
C ARG A 362 -8.67 -0.92 -19.44
N PRO A 363 -9.88 -0.31 -19.41
CA PRO A 363 -10.03 1.13 -19.67
C PRO A 363 -9.45 2.02 -18.57
N ALA A 364 -9.57 1.62 -17.31
CA ALA A 364 -9.02 2.30 -16.15
C ALA A 364 -8.43 1.29 -15.18
N ILE A 365 -7.29 1.60 -14.58
CA ILE A 365 -6.59 0.75 -13.61
C ILE A 365 -6.21 1.65 -12.44
N TYR A 366 -6.54 1.26 -11.21
CA TYR A 366 -6.10 1.95 -10.00
C TYR A 366 -5.37 0.97 -9.10
N ALA A 367 -4.16 1.36 -8.68
CA ALA A 367 -3.28 0.50 -7.91
C ALA A 367 -2.62 1.25 -6.76
N THR A 368 -2.81 0.78 -5.53
CA THR A 368 -2.23 1.34 -4.30
C THR A 368 -1.00 0.57 -3.86
N PHE A 369 0.06 1.30 -3.53
CA PHE A 369 1.34 0.78 -3.06
C PHE A 369 1.65 1.31 -1.66
N SER A 370 1.36 0.52 -0.63
CA SER A 370 1.50 0.93 0.77
C SER A 370 2.89 0.65 1.37
N SER A 371 3.89 0.24 0.58
CA SER A 371 5.21 -0.10 1.10
C SER A 371 5.99 1.11 1.64
N TYR A 372 5.78 2.33 1.10
CA TYR A 372 6.39 3.54 1.62
C TYR A 372 5.79 3.90 2.99
N ASP A 373 4.46 3.91 3.07
CA ASP A 373 3.71 4.23 4.28
C ASP A 373 4.10 3.33 5.45
N GLU A 374 4.06 2.00 5.25
CA GLU A 374 4.44 1.00 6.25
C GLU A 374 5.86 1.23 6.79
N VAL A 375 6.83 1.45 5.92
CA VAL A 375 8.21 1.67 6.34
C VAL A 375 8.36 3.00 7.06
N ALA A 376 7.68 4.06 6.60
CA ALA A 376 7.72 5.38 7.21
C ALA A 376 7.16 5.36 8.63
N HIS A 377 6.05 4.69 8.88
CA HIS A 377 5.44 4.56 10.20
C HIS A 377 6.41 4.09 11.29
N HIS A 378 7.31 3.17 10.94
CA HIS A 378 8.25 2.56 11.88
C HIS A 378 9.67 3.14 11.83
N SER A 379 10.05 3.76 10.70
CA SER A 379 11.41 4.26 10.47
C SER A 379 11.51 5.77 10.47
N GLY A 380 10.48 6.47 9.99
CA GLY A 380 10.46 7.91 9.74
C GLY A 380 10.51 8.23 8.25
N LEU A 381 10.01 9.42 7.86
CA LEU A 381 9.70 9.82 6.48
C LEU A 381 10.85 9.70 5.48
N GLU A 382 12.05 10.12 5.88
CA GLU A 382 13.22 10.26 5.00
C GLU A 382 14.43 9.47 5.49
N ARG A 383 14.18 8.38 6.21
CA ARG A 383 15.25 7.44 6.56
C ARG A 383 15.70 6.65 5.33
N ALA A 384 16.93 6.18 5.37
CA ALA A 384 17.53 5.48 4.23
C ALA A 384 16.73 4.25 3.78
N ASP A 385 16.11 3.53 4.71
CA ASP A 385 15.26 2.37 4.44
C ASP A 385 13.89 2.77 3.87
N THR A 386 13.31 3.89 4.30
CA THR A 386 12.07 4.45 3.75
C THR A 386 12.30 4.97 2.33
N LEU A 387 13.38 5.71 2.10
CA LEU A 387 13.76 6.19 0.77
C LEU A 387 14.12 5.04 -0.18
N GLU A 388 14.67 3.94 0.34
CA GLU A 388 14.92 2.74 -0.46
C GLU A 388 13.60 2.05 -0.89
N ALA A 389 12.58 2.02 -0.01
CA ALA A 389 11.24 1.54 -0.38
C ALA A 389 10.64 2.40 -1.51
N LEU A 390 10.73 3.73 -1.40
CA LEU A 390 10.29 4.66 -2.44
C LEU A 390 11.06 4.44 -3.76
N ARG A 391 12.38 4.28 -3.71
CA ARG A 391 13.20 4.01 -4.89
C ARG A 391 12.78 2.72 -5.60
N LYS A 392 12.47 1.67 -4.83
CA LYS A 392 11.97 0.40 -5.39
C LYS A 392 10.60 0.57 -6.05
N LEU A 393 9.71 1.41 -5.50
CA LEU A 393 8.43 1.74 -6.14
C LEU A 393 8.64 2.52 -7.45
N ASP A 394 9.46 3.55 -7.45
CA ASP A 394 9.78 4.33 -8.65
C ASP A 394 10.35 3.45 -9.78
N GLN A 395 11.18 2.44 -9.44
CA GLN A 395 11.67 1.46 -10.41
C GLN A 395 10.53 0.64 -11.03
N GLN A 396 9.53 0.25 -10.22
CA GLN A 396 8.35 -0.45 -10.75
C GLN A 396 7.48 0.46 -11.63
N PHE A 397 7.35 1.73 -11.29
CA PHE A 397 6.65 2.71 -12.13
C PHE A 397 7.34 2.90 -13.48
N GLY A 398 8.68 2.99 -13.49
CA GLY A 398 9.45 2.96 -14.74
C GLY A 398 9.27 1.67 -15.54
N ARG A 399 9.02 0.53 -14.88
CA ARG A 399 8.68 -0.74 -15.52
C ARG A 399 7.30 -0.71 -16.17
N ILE A 400 6.30 -0.18 -15.47
CA ILE A 400 4.93 0.00 -15.96
C ILE A 400 4.92 0.96 -17.17
N ASP A 401 5.66 2.06 -17.09
CA ASP A 401 5.80 3.02 -18.20
C ASP A 401 6.37 2.36 -19.46
N ARG A 402 7.45 1.59 -19.34
CA ARG A 402 8.01 0.84 -20.48
C ARG A 402 7.00 -0.16 -21.07
N ALA A 403 6.12 -0.74 -20.26
CA ALA A 403 5.12 -1.69 -20.73
C ALA A 403 4.03 -1.05 -21.61
N ARG A 404 3.84 0.26 -21.56
CA ARG A 404 2.92 1.01 -22.45
C ARG A 404 3.15 0.72 -23.93
N THR A 405 4.38 0.46 -24.33
CA THR A 405 4.76 0.14 -25.72
C THR A 405 4.14 -1.15 -26.22
N TYR A 406 3.79 -2.08 -25.31
CA TYR A 406 3.28 -3.41 -25.63
C TYR A 406 1.79 -3.59 -25.28
N SER A 407 1.18 -2.56 -24.72
CA SER A 407 -0.21 -2.60 -24.27
C SER A 407 -1.20 -2.69 -25.42
N SER A 408 -2.41 -3.18 -25.14
CA SER A 408 -3.49 -3.35 -26.13
C SER A 408 -4.21 -2.04 -26.49
N ARG A 409 -3.96 -1.00 -25.73
CA ARG A 409 -4.40 0.41 -25.98
C ARG A 409 -3.33 1.37 -25.51
N PRO A 410 -3.33 2.64 -25.97
CA PRO A 410 -2.50 3.66 -25.35
C PRO A 410 -2.92 3.87 -23.90
N TYR A 411 -1.94 4.15 -23.02
CA TYR A 411 -2.24 4.50 -21.62
C TYR A 411 -1.60 5.81 -21.24
N GLU A 412 -2.34 6.62 -20.50
CA GLU A 412 -1.79 7.70 -19.71
C GLU A 412 -1.56 7.22 -18.28
N ILE A 413 -0.48 7.70 -17.64
CA ILE A 413 -0.11 7.32 -16.27
C ILE A 413 -0.26 8.55 -15.38
N VAL A 414 -0.96 8.40 -14.29
CA VAL A 414 -1.07 9.37 -13.20
C VAL A 414 -0.50 8.72 -11.94
N VAL A 415 0.38 9.42 -11.24
CA VAL A 415 0.84 8.99 -9.92
C VAL A 415 0.29 9.97 -8.89
N LEU A 416 -0.24 9.46 -7.79
CA LEU A 416 -0.80 10.30 -6.74
C LEU A 416 -0.48 9.71 -5.36
N SER A 417 -0.74 10.47 -4.32
CA SER A 417 -0.87 9.96 -2.96
C SER A 417 -2.23 10.37 -2.39
N ASP A 418 -2.73 9.56 -1.50
CA ASP A 418 -4.02 9.74 -0.82
C ASP A 418 -3.93 10.70 0.38
N HIS A 419 -2.77 10.76 1.02
CA HIS A 419 -2.35 11.70 2.05
C HIS A 419 -0.82 11.76 2.12
N GLY A 420 -0.27 12.57 2.97
CA GLY A 420 1.12 12.52 3.38
C GLY A 420 1.25 11.97 4.81
N GLN A 421 2.42 12.13 5.41
CA GLN A 421 2.66 11.82 6.82
C GLN A 421 3.42 12.96 7.51
N THR A 422 3.14 13.17 8.78
CA THR A 422 3.93 13.99 9.72
C THR A 422 4.69 13.06 10.66
N GLN A 423 5.75 13.53 11.30
CA GLN A 423 6.58 12.66 12.16
C GLN A 423 6.77 13.26 13.56
N GLY A 424 7.19 12.40 14.49
CA GLY A 424 7.58 12.80 15.84
C GLY A 424 7.58 11.63 16.82
N ALA A 425 8.02 11.89 18.05
CA ALA A 425 7.90 10.93 19.14
C ALA A 425 6.43 10.70 19.47
N THR A 426 6.02 9.46 19.72
CA THR A 426 4.63 9.12 20.01
C THR A 426 4.15 9.78 21.31
N PHE A 427 2.83 9.94 21.49
CA PHE A 427 2.24 10.47 22.71
C PHE A 427 2.75 9.71 23.95
N LYS A 428 2.80 8.38 23.85
CA LYS A 428 3.32 7.52 24.91
C LYS A 428 4.82 7.69 25.16
N GLN A 429 5.64 7.86 24.12
CA GLN A 429 7.07 8.13 24.28
C GLN A 429 7.34 9.47 24.97
N ARG A 430 6.48 10.46 24.75
CA ARG A 430 6.60 11.80 25.37
C ARG A 430 6.14 11.83 26.83
N ASN A 431 5.07 11.09 27.14
CA ASN A 431 4.37 11.21 28.42
C ASN A 431 4.54 10.00 29.35
N GLY A 432 4.97 8.83 28.82
CA GLY A 432 5.03 7.57 29.55
C GLY A 432 3.69 6.86 29.72
N TYR A 433 2.62 7.39 29.12
CA TYR A 433 1.26 6.84 29.14
C TYR A 433 0.52 7.18 27.84
N GLY A 434 -0.55 6.44 27.51
CA GLY A 434 -1.37 6.63 26.31
C GLY A 434 -2.50 7.65 26.49
N LEU A 435 -3.24 7.93 25.40
CA LEU A 435 -4.44 8.79 25.45
C LEU A 435 -5.52 8.16 26.31
N GLU A 436 -5.69 6.84 26.22
CA GLU A 436 -6.61 6.06 27.05
C GLU A 436 -6.36 6.26 28.54
N ASP A 437 -5.11 6.26 28.99
CA ASP A 437 -4.73 6.50 30.38
C ASP A 437 -5.06 7.95 30.83
N LEU A 438 -4.88 8.94 29.92
CA LEU A 438 -5.23 10.34 30.20
C LEU A 438 -6.73 10.50 30.38
N VAL A 439 -7.53 9.88 29.50
CA VAL A 439 -8.99 9.87 29.60
C VAL A 439 -9.42 9.20 30.90
N GLU A 440 -8.92 7.99 31.20
CA GLU A 440 -9.29 7.23 32.41
C GLU A 440 -9.07 8.03 33.70
N ARG A 441 -7.91 8.70 33.82
CA ARG A 441 -7.58 9.53 35.00
C ARG A 441 -8.47 10.78 35.14
N SER A 442 -9.14 11.17 34.07
CA SER A 442 -9.93 12.40 33.98
C SER A 442 -11.43 12.16 34.08
N LEU A 443 -11.87 10.90 34.06
CA LEU A 443 -13.26 10.51 34.25
C LEU A 443 -13.69 10.64 35.73
N ALA A 444 -14.93 11.01 35.96
CA ALA A 444 -15.53 10.94 37.30
C ALA A 444 -15.84 9.48 37.69
N SER A 445 -16.18 8.65 36.71
CA SER A 445 -16.46 7.22 36.86
C SER A 445 -16.44 6.56 35.47
N GLY A 446 -16.24 5.23 35.42
CA GLY A 446 -16.31 4.44 34.21
C GLY A 446 -14.97 3.77 33.85
N ASP A 447 -15.06 2.60 33.23
CA ASP A 447 -13.91 1.83 32.77
C ASP A 447 -13.62 2.19 31.31
N VAL A 448 -12.34 2.49 31.01
CA VAL A 448 -11.88 2.83 29.66
C VAL A 448 -11.39 1.58 28.93
N THR A 449 -11.82 1.43 27.70
CA THR A 449 -11.27 0.46 26.76
C THR A 449 -10.55 1.19 25.64
N GLY A 450 -9.22 1.05 25.61
CA GLY A 450 -8.38 1.60 24.54
C GLY A 450 -8.29 0.67 23.34
N PHE A 451 -8.38 1.23 22.13
CA PHE A 451 -8.07 0.57 20.88
C PHE A 451 -7.00 1.39 20.16
N SER A 452 -5.78 0.92 20.22
CA SER A 452 -4.65 1.50 19.49
C SER A 452 -3.86 0.36 18.86
N GLY A 453 -3.46 0.47 17.60
CA GLY A 453 -2.62 -0.53 16.96
C GLY A 453 -2.64 -0.45 15.44
N GLY A 454 -1.48 -0.72 14.82
CA GLY A 454 -1.24 -0.67 13.38
C GLY A 454 -1.93 -1.77 12.59
N ASP A 455 -3.26 -1.75 12.55
CA ASP A 455 -4.06 -2.75 11.84
C ASP A 455 -4.23 -2.43 10.34
N GLU A 456 -3.78 -1.25 9.90
CA GLU A 456 -3.97 -0.74 8.55
C GLU A 456 -3.36 -1.69 7.49
N GLN A 457 -2.15 -2.14 7.75
CA GLN A 457 -1.38 -3.01 6.87
C GLN A 457 -1.67 -4.50 7.09
N ASN A 458 -2.15 -4.87 8.29
CA ASN A 458 -2.42 -6.27 8.65
C ASN A 458 -3.47 -6.92 7.73
N ALA A 459 -4.43 -6.16 7.23
CA ALA A 459 -5.43 -6.66 6.30
C ALA A 459 -4.82 -7.07 4.96
N MET A 460 -3.97 -6.21 4.37
CA MET A 460 -3.34 -6.47 3.08
C MET A 460 -2.33 -7.62 3.17
N VAL A 461 -1.53 -7.67 4.25
CA VAL A 461 -0.61 -8.79 4.49
C VAL A 461 -1.39 -10.06 4.77
N GLY A 462 -2.44 -9.99 5.60
CA GLY A 462 -3.33 -11.12 5.86
C GLY A 462 -3.97 -11.68 4.59
N LEU A 463 -4.40 -10.79 3.68
CA LEU A 463 -4.86 -11.13 2.33
C LEU A 463 -3.80 -11.88 1.54
N ALA A 464 -2.63 -11.26 1.39
CA ALA A 464 -1.55 -11.85 0.61
C ALA A 464 -1.11 -13.20 1.19
N VAL A 465 -1.05 -13.33 2.53
CA VAL A 465 -0.74 -14.60 3.21
C VAL A 465 -1.85 -15.63 3.04
N SER A 466 -3.13 -15.25 3.21
CA SER A 466 -4.28 -16.11 3.00
C SER A 466 -4.28 -16.70 1.58
N GLU A 467 -4.05 -15.86 0.58
CA GLU A 467 -3.97 -16.30 -0.81
C GLU A 467 -2.70 -17.08 -1.12
N ALA A 468 -1.57 -16.69 -0.53
CA ALA A 468 -0.31 -17.40 -0.69
C ALA A 468 -0.32 -18.80 -0.05
N THR A 469 -1.07 -18.99 1.04
CA THR A 469 -1.10 -20.25 1.81
C THR A 469 -2.39 -21.06 1.61
N GLY A 470 -3.44 -20.46 1.04
CA GLY A 470 -4.78 -21.05 0.98
C GLY A 470 -5.46 -21.16 2.36
N ALA A 471 -4.90 -20.51 3.39
CA ALA A 471 -5.45 -20.52 4.74
C ALA A 471 -6.71 -19.65 4.82
N ASP A 472 -7.78 -20.18 5.38
CA ASP A 472 -9.00 -19.42 5.65
C ASP A 472 -8.80 -18.55 6.91
N THR A 473 -8.42 -17.29 6.70
CA THR A 473 -8.26 -16.30 7.78
C THR A 473 -9.59 -15.73 8.27
N SER A 474 -10.71 -16.05 7.60
CA SER A 474 -12.05 -15.53 7.91
C SER A 474 -12.68 -16.08 9.19
N LYS A 475 -12.05 -17.04 9.86
CA LYS A 475 -12.64 -17.74 11.03
C LYS A 475 -12.63 -16.96 12.35
N LYS A 476 -11.95 -15.82 12.42
CA LYS A 476 -12.05 -14.93 13.59
C LYS A 476 -12.78 -13.66 13.13
N LYS A 477 -14.10 -13.62 13.26
CA LYS A 477 -14.81 -12.34 13.30
C LYS A 477 -14.23 -11.54 14.48
N PRO A 478 -13.67 -10.34 14.27
CA PRO A 478 -13.40 -9.46 15.38
C PRO A 478 -14.72 -9.25 16.13
N LYS A 479 -14.68 -9.17 17.44
CA LYS A 479 -15.84 -8.72 18.23
C LYS A 479 -15.96 -7.21 18.00
N ASN A 480 -16.72 -6.82 16.99
CA ASN A 480 -17.01 -5.41 16.71
C ASN A 480 -18.03 -4.81 17.68
N ASP A 481 -18.62 -5.63 18.55
CA ASP A 481 -19.60 -5.22 19.55
C ASP A 481 -18.89 -4.58 20.75
N VAL A 482 -19.20 -3.32 21.00
CA VAL A 482 -18.72 -2.53 22.14
C VAL A 482 -19.86 -2.13 23.09
N SER A 483 -20.99 -2.83 23.04
CA SER A 483 -22.19 -2.51 23.83
C SER A 483 -21.99 -2.66 25.33
N ASP A 484 -21.03 -3.47 25.77
CA ASP A 484 -20.64 -3.70 27.16
C ASP A 484 -19.58 -2.71 27.67
N ARG A 485 -19.12 -1.77 26.83
CA ARG A 485 -18.11 -0.78 27.18
C ARG A 485 -18.75 0.50 27.71
N GLN A 486 -18.07 1.15 28.67
CA GLN A 486 -18.53 2.42 29.23
C GLN A 486 -17.90 3.60 28.51
N VAL A 487 -16.59 3.54 28.28
CA VAL A 487 -15.85 4.54 27.50
C VAL A 487 -14.93 3.80 26.52
N VAL A 488 -14.97 4.24 25.27
CA VAL A 488 -14.11 3.73 24.21
C VAL A 488 -13.19 4.85 23.74
N VAL A 489 -11.88 4.61 23.78
CA VAL A 489 -10.85 5.52 23.28
C VAL A 489 -10.14 4.85 22.11
N MET A 490 -10.11 5.50 20.95
CA MET A 490 -9.46 5.00 19.75
C MET A 490 -8.35 5.94 19.31
N GLY A 491 -7.15 5.40 19.07
CA GLY A 491 -6.10 6.04 18.30
C GLY A 491 -6.28 5.77 16.82
N SER A 492 -6.04 6.77 15.99
CA SER A 492 -6.03 6.70 14.54
C SER A 492 -4.96 7.67 14.02
N GLY A 493 -3.69 7.23 14.05
CA GLY A 493 -2.54 8.10 13.86
C GLY A 493 -2.45 9.19 14.94
N ASN A 494 -2.48 10.45 14.53
CA ASN A 494 -2.50 11.59 15.45
C ASN A 494 -3.91 12.15 15.72
N LEU A 495 -4.94 11.37 15.39
CA LEU A 495 -6.33 11.62 15.72
C LEU A 495 -6.78 10.65 16.81
N GLY A 496 -7.34 11.16 17.89
CA GLY A 496 -7.98 10.40 18.96
C GLY A 496 -9.49 10.57 18.92
N LEU A 497 -10.23 9.50 19.21
CA LEU A 497 -11.68 9.52 19.29
C LEU A 497 -12.10 8.98 20.64
N VAL A 498 -12.92 9.76 21.39
CA VAL A 498 -13.45 9.38 22.70
C VAL A 498 -14.96 9.25 22.58
N TYR A 499 -15.46 8.05 22.85
CA TYR A 499 -16.89 7.73 22.87
C TYR A 499 -17.31 7.40 24.31
N LEU A 500 -18.24 8.20 24.83
CA LEU A 500 -18.92 7.97 26.11
C LEU A 500 -20.18 7.16 25.83
N MET A 501 -20.16 5.87 26.12
CA MET A 501 -21.19 4.90 25.71
C MET A 501 -22.44 4.92 26.61
N GLU A 502 -22.50 5.81 27.58
CA GLU A 502 -23.65 6.05 28.45
C GLU A 502 -24.90 6.45 27.64
N GLU A 503 -24.69 7.19 26.54
CA GLU A 503 -25.75 7.55 25.60
C GLU A 503 -25.48 6.89 24.23
N ARG A 504 -26.54 6.51 23.53
CA ARG A 504 -26.45 5.95 22.17
C ARG A 504 -26.41 7.00 21.07
N ARG A 505 -26.24 8.25 21.44
CA ARG A 505 -26.05 9.42 20.59
C ARG A 505 -24.79 10.17 20.99
N ARG A 506 -24.35 11.07 20.15
CA ARG A 506 -23.29 12.02 20.50
C ARG A 506 -23.74 12.89 21.67
N MET A 507 -22.89 13.04 22.68
CA MET A 507 -23.12 13.92 23.81
C MET A 507 -22.67 15.34 23.52
N THR A 508 -23.34 16.32 24.13
CA THR A 508 -22.95 17.73 24.06
C THR A 508 -21.82 18.05 25.04
N LEU A 509 -21.12 19.15 24.83
CA LEU A 509 -20.07 19.64 25.71
C LEU A 509 -20.59 19.78 27.15
N GLU A 510 -21.77 20.37 27.30
CA GLU A 510 -22.43 20.62 28.59
C GLU A 510 -22.80 19.32 29.31
N GLU A 511 -23.27 18.32 28.58
CA GLU A 511 -23.52 16.99 29.12
C GLU A 511 -22.23 16.31 29.61
N ILE A 512 -21.15 16.41 28.81
CA ILE A 512 -19.84 15.85 29.14
C ILE A 512 -19.28 16.51 30.40
N GLU A 513 -19.28 17.85 30.47
CA GLU A 513 -18.82 18.60 31.64
C GLU A 513 -19.66 18.32 32.88
N GLY A 514 -20.97 18.14 32.72
CA GLY A 514 -21.86 17.79 33.81
C GLY A 514 -21.60 16.40 34.41
N ARG A 515 -21.19 15.44 33.59
CA ARG A 515 -20.92 14.03 34.03
C ARG A 515 -19.45 13.81 34.40
N HIS A 516 -18.53 14.42 33.65
CA HIS A 516 -17.08 14.25 33.79
C HIS A 516 -16.39 15.64 33.86
N PRO A 517 -16.53 16.41 34.95
CA PRO A 517 -16.09 17.81 35.01
C PRO A 517 -14.60 18.04 34.72
N ALA A 518 -13.74 17.05 34.92
CA ALA A 518 -12.31 17.19 34.70
C ALA A 518 -11.88 16.77 33.28
N LEU A 519 -12.73 16.07 32.50
CA LEU A 519 -12.30 15.44 31.26
C LEU A 519 -11.91 16.45 30.17
N ILE A 520 -12.75 17.42 29.90
CA ILE A 520 -12.51 18.44 28.87
C ILE A 520 -11.28 19.30 29.24
N SER A 521 -11.18 19.75 30.49
CA SER A 521 -10.03 20.57 30.94
C SER A 521 -8.73 19.78 30.91
N ALA A 522 -8.72 18.51 31.35
CA ALA A 522 -7.52 17.66 31.33
C ALA A 522 -7.00 17.39 29.91
N LEU A 523 -7.90 17.15 28.95
CA LEU A 523 -7.52 16.98 27.55
C LEU A 523 -7.05 18.30 26.94
N ARG A 524 -7.81 19.39 27.13
CA ARG A 524 -7.55 20.71 26.55
C ARG A 524 -6.23 21.33 27.01
N GLU A 525 -5.88 21.16 28.29
CA GLU A 525 -4.69 21.74 28.90
C GLU A 525 -3.44 20.87 28.72
N HIS A 526 -3.59 19.67 28.17
CA HIS A 526 -2.47 18.76 27.97
C HIS A 526 -1.53 19.28 26.88
N PRO A 527 -0.20 19.40 27.12
CA PRO A 527 0.73 20.07 26.20
C PRO A 527 0.89 19.33 24.84
N HIS A 528 0.53 18.05 24.76
CA HIS A 528 0.62 17.28 23.54
C HIS A 528 -0.75 17.01 22.88
N VAL A 529 -1.80 17.71 23.34
CA VAL A 529 -3.09 17.84 22.66
C VAL A 529 -3.16 19.23 22.04
N GLY A 530 -3.45 19.31 20.76
CA GLY A 530 -3.52 20.57 20.02
C GLY A 530 -4.92 21.16 20.00
N TRP A 531 -5.92 20.31 19.80
CA TRP A 531 -7.31 20.71 19.70
C TRP A 531 -8.28 19.57 20.05
N LEU A 532 -9.47 19.97 20.48
CA LEU A 532 -10.63 19.07 20.66
C LEU A 532 -11.77 19.57 19.79
N LEU A 533 -12.44 18.68 19.06
CA LEU A 533 -13.74 18.98 18.46
C LEU A 533 -14.84 18.43 19.36
N VAL A 534 -15.70 19.30 19.84
CA VAL A 534 -16.88 19.02 20.66
C VAL A 534 -18.08 19.75 20.12
N ARG A 535 -19.29 19.34 20.50
CA ARG A 535 -20.53 20.03 20.12
C ARG A 535 -21.19 20.66 21.35
N SER A 536 -21.28 21.98 21.38
CA SER A 536 -22.00 22.73 22.40
C SER A 536 -23.49 22.82 22.05
N GLU A 537 -24.34 22.80 23.06
CA GLU A 537 -25.81 23.03 22.89
C GLU A 537 -26.09 24.46 22.43
N LYS A 538 -25.28 25.41 22.89
CA LYS A 538 -25.46 26.82 22.61
C LYS A 538 -24.76 27.28 21.33
N ASP A 539 -23.52 26.85 21.14
CA ASP A 539 -22.62 27.42 20.13
C ASP A 539 -22.37 26.46 18.95
N GLY A 540 -23.03 25.27 18.90
CA GLY A 540 -22.81 24.27 17.87
C GLY A 540 -21.40 23.63 17.95
N PRO A 541 -20.74 23.33 16.81
CA PRO A 541 -19.41 22.74 16.80
C PRO A 541 -18.35 23.74 17.25
N VAL A 542 -17.48 23.32 18.20
CA VAL A 542 -16.40 24.14 18.76
C VAL A 542 -15.08 23.36 18.72
N ALA A 543 -14.03 24.01 18.25
CA ALA A 543 -12.65 23.57 18.42
C ALA A 543 -12.05 24.23 19.66
N LEU A 544 -11.71 23.44 20.68
CA LEU A 544 -11.10 23.88 21.93
C LEU A 544 -9.60 23.61 21.91
N GLY A 545 -8.79 24.57 22.37
CA GLY A 545 -7.36 24.42 22.60
C GLY A 545 -6.91 24.98 23.92
N GLY A 546 -5.69 24.75 24.36
CA GLY A 546 -5.16 25.22 25.64
C GLY A 546 -5.26 26.71 25.82
N GLY A 547 -4.98 27.52 24.78
CA GLY A 547 -5.00 28.99 24.84
C GLY A 547 -6.32 29.63 24.40
N GLY A 548 -7.29 28.90 23.86
CA GLY A 548 -8.52 29.52 23.36
C GLY A 548 -9.49 28.52 22.68
N ALA A 549 -10.42 29.07 21.92
CA ALA A 549 -11.45 28.30 21.22
C ALA A 549 -11.81 28.95 19.88
N ARG A 550 -12.19 28.15 18.90
CA ARG A 550 -12.78 28.57 17.63
C ARG A 550 -14.18 28.00 17.50
N TYR A 551 -15.16 28.87 17.34
CA TYR A 551 -16.56 28.50 17.11
C TYR A 551 -16.80 28.34 15.63
N LEU A 552 -17.15 27.12 15.22
CA LEU A 552 -17.15 26.75 13.79
C LEU A 552 -18.40 27.21 13.03
N GLU A 553 -19.49 27.62 13.73
CA GLU A 553 -20.68 28.15 13.07
C GLU A 553 -20.45 29.54 12.47
N ASP A 554 -19.78 30.41 13.19
CA ASP A 554 -19.58 31.82 12.84
C ASP A 554 -18.10 32.23 12.67
N ASP A 555 -17.18 31.26 12.74
CA ASP A 555 -15.73 31.43 12.67
C ASP A 555 -15.13 32.37 13.75
N ARG A 556 -15.86 32.63 14.83
CA ARG A 556 -15.39 33.46 15.99
C ARG A 556 -14.28 32.72 16.73
N VAL A 557 -13.27 33.49 17.13
CA VAL A 557 -12.14 33.00 17.93
C VAL A 557 -12.11 33.74 19.26
N ASP A 558 -12.01 32.99 20.36
CA ASP A 558 -11.79 33.51 21.72
C ASP A 558 -10.41 33.01 22.20
N GLY A 559 -9.49 33.93 22.50
CA GLY A 559 -8.13 33.62 22.88
C GLY A 559 -7.25 33.24 21.66
N GLU A 560 -6.41 32.25 21.81
CA GLU A 560 -5.56 31.74 20.75
C GLU A 560 -6.36 30.77 19.85
N ASP A 561 -6.25 30.91 18.53
CA ASP A 561 -6.91 29.98 17.58
C ASP A 561 -6.22 28.63 17.62
N PRO A 562 -6.88 27.55 18.09
CA PRO A 562 -6.28 26.23 18.13
C PRO A 562 -5.98 25.62 16.75
N LEU A 563 -6.51 26.22 15.68
CA LEU A 563 -6.34 25.75 14.31
C LEU A 563 -5.30 26.55 13.52
N ALA A 564 -4.70 27.60 14.10
CA ALA A 564 -3.84 28.56 13.40
C ALA A 564 -2.62 27.94 12.69
N ASN A 565 -2.08 26.82 13.21
CA ASN A 565 -0.90 26.14 12.66
C ASN A 565 -1.24 24.87 11.87
N LEU A 566 -2.51 24.63 11.59
CA LEU A 566 -2.98 23.45 10.85
C LEU A 566 -3.14 23.76 9.35
N SER A 567 -3.76 22.86 8.61
CA SER A 567 -4.04 23.07 7.20
C SER A 567 -4.94 24.29 6.96
N PRO A 568 -4.84 24.96 5.80
CA PRO A 568 -5.61 26.17 5.53
C PRO A 568 -7.12 26.00 5.67
N ASN A 569 -7.64 24.81 5.37
CA ASN A 569 -9.08 24.51 5.45
C ASN A 569 -9.48 23.74 6.72
N ALA A 570 -8.67 23.78 7.79
CA ALA A 570 -8.91 23.02 9.03
C ALA A 570 -10.31 23.28 9.64
N ALA A 571 -10.77 24.54 9.70
CA ALA A 571 -12.10 24.88 10.20
C ALA A 571 -13.21 24.29 9.31
N HIS A 572 -13.04 24.29 7.98
CA HIS A 572 -13.97 23.67 7.05
C HIS A 572 -14.05 22.15 7.26
N HIS A 573 -12.91 21.49 7.37
CA HIS A 573 -12.84 20.04 7.62
C HIS A 573 -13.49 19.66 8.94
N LEU A 574 -13.24 20.38 10.03
CA LEU A 574 -13.87 20.13 11.33
C LEU A 574 -15.38 20.34 11.29
N ARG A 575 -15.84 21.42 10.64
CA ARG A 575 -17.28 21.68 10.46
C ARG A 575 -17.97 20.57 9.69
N ARG A 576 -17.34 20.10 8.60
CA ARG A 576 -17.82 18.98 7.82
C ARG A 576 -17.91 17.70 8.65
N THR A 577 -16.83 17.36 9.37
CA THR A 577 -16.77 16.14 10.18
C THR A 577 -17.75 16.18 11.35
N ASP A 578 -17.98 17.34 11.96
CA ASP A 578 -19.00 17.51 13.01
C ASP A 578 -20.41 17.11 12.54
N GLY A 579 -20.69 17.29 11.24
CA GLY A 579 -21.95 16.89 10.63
C GLY A 579 -22.14 15.38 10.42
N PHE A 580 -21.12 14.57 10.65
CA PHE A 580 -21.20 13.12 10.47
C PHE A 580 -22.05 12.47 11.57
N ALA A 581 -22.81 11.44 11.20
CA ALA A 581 -23.67 10.72 12.12
C ALA A 581 -22.89 9.98 13.23
N ASP A 582 -21.70 9.47 12.88
CA ASP A 582 -20.89 8.60 13.75
C ASP A 582 -19.61 9.26 14.27
N VAL A 583 -19.60 10.61 14.30
CA VAL A 583 -18.51 11.36 14.92
C VAL A 583 -18.44 11.11 16.43
N ALA A 584 -17.22 11.07 16.98
CA ALA A 584 -17.00 10.86 18.41
C ALA A 584 -17.60 11.98 19.28
N ASP A 585 -17.85 11.70 20.55
CA ASP A 585 -18.27 12.70 21.51
C ASP A 585 -17.20 13.79 21.66
N ILE A 586 -15.91 13.37 21.70
CA ILE A 586 -14.76 14.23 21.65
C ILE A 586 -13.79 13.69 20.60
N MET A 587 -13.49 14.48 19.57
CA MET A 587 -12.33 14.22 18.72
C MET A 587 -11.12 14.97 19.26
N VAL A 588 -9.98 14.32 19.30
CA VAL A 588 -8.74 14.84 19.88
C VAL A 588 -7.68 14.88 18.80
N GLY A 589 -7.21 16.06 18.44
CA GLY A 589 -6.04 16.22 17.57
C GLY A 589 -4.77 16.41 18.39
N SER A 590 -3.68 15.77 17.98
CA SER A 590 -2.40 16.02 18.63
C SER A 590 -1.89 17.45 18.35
N PHE A 591 -0.95 17.93 19.17
CA PHE A 591 -0.24 19.15 18.89
C PHE A 591 0.55 19.05 17.58
N TYR A 592 0.81 20.19 16.95
CA TYR A 592 1.73 20.32 15.83
C TYR A 592 2.62 21.56 16.04
N ASP A 593 3.93 21.35 15.97
CA ASP A 593 4.94 22.42 16.02
C ASP A 593 5.42 22.73 14.59
N PRO A 594 5.03 23.86 13.99
CA PRO A 594 5.42 24.22 12.64
C PRO A 594 6.91 24.59 12.49
N GLN A 595 7.63 24.91 13.60
CA GLN A 595 9.05 25.22 13.53
C GLN A 595 9.90 23.96 13.43
N LEU A 596 9.48 22.89 14.09
CA LEU A 596 10.15 21.59 14.06
C LEU A 596 9.57 20.66 13.00
N ASP A 597 8.43 21.00 12.40
CA ASP A 597 7.60 20.14 11.55
C ASP A 597 7.32 18.79 12.25
N GLU A 598 6.88 18.87 13.50
CA GLU A 598 6.76 17.73 14.41
C GLU A 598 5.41 17.73 15.13
N GLY A 599 4.85 16.54 15.32
CA GLY A 599 3.68 16.28 16.15
C GLY A 599 3.84 15.00 16.96
N CYS A 600 2.74 14.35 17.35
CA CYS A 600 2.79 13.02 17.93
C CYS A 600 1.57 12.18 17.56
N ALA A 601 1.79 10.88 17.30
CA ALA A 601 0.71 9.93 17.18
C ALA A 601 0.20 9.50 18.55
N PHE A 602 -1.09 9.21 18.65
CA PHE A 602 -1.69 8.48 19.77
C PHE A 602 -1.44 6.97 19.67
N GLU A 603 -1.08 6.49 18.50
CA GLU A 603 -0.57 5.14 18.24
C GLU A 603 0.97 5.09 18.34
N GLU A 604 1.55 3.89 18.34
CA GLU A 604 3.01 3.71 18.41
C GLU A 604 3.69 3.87 17.03
N LEU A 605 3.33 4.94 16.31
CA LEU A 605 3.82 5.31 14.99
C LEU A 605 4.67 6.58 15.09
N ILE A 606 5.91 6.53 14.58
CA ILE A 606 6.83 7.69 14.60
C ILE A 606 6.71 8.58 13.37
N SER A 607 6.08 8.09 12.32
CA SER A 607 5.48 8.84 11.23
C SER A 607 4.01 8.48 11.18
N PHE A 608 3.16 9.45 10.99
CA PHE A 608 1.72 9.27 11.18
C PHE A 608 0.92 10.25 10.32
N HIS A 609 -0.36 9.93 10.17
CA HIS A 609 -1.37 10.72 9.50
C HIS A 609 -2.72 10.56 10.24
N GLY A 610 -3.77 11.19 9.75
CA GLY A 610 -5.12 11.13 10.33
C GLY A 610 -5.64 12.48 10.81
N GLY A 611 -4.76 13.42 11.13
CA GLY A 611 -5.08 14.77 11.54
C GLY A 611 -4.84 15.81 10.44
N MET A 612 -4.54 17.07 10.84
CA MET A 612 -4.49 18.24 9.95
C MET A 612 -3.20 19.05 10.04
N GLY A 613 -2.18 18.62 10.74
CA GLY A 613 -0.93 19.36 10.94
C GLY A 613 0.24 18.79 10.13
N GLY A 614 1.00 19.64 9.44
CA GLY A 614 2.24 19.29 8.78
C GLY A 614 2.07 18.57 7.42
N LEU A 615 3.04 17.74 7.10
CA LEU A 615 3.14 17.12 5.78
C LEU A 615 2.02 16.10 5.48
N GLN A 616 1.31 15.61 6.48
CA GLN A 616 0.18 14.69 6.27
C GLN A 616 -0.95 15.30 5.42
N THR A 617 -1.05 16.63 5.40
CA THR A 617 -2.06 17.37 4.63
C THR A 617 -1.58 17.84 3.27
N ARG A 618 -0.44 17.32 2.78
CA ARG A 618 0.20 17.77 1.54
C ARG A 618 0.49 16.62 0.56
N PRO A 619 -0.51 15.81 0.20
CA PRO A 619 -0.38 14.83 -0.87
C PRO A 619 -0.18 15.50 -2.24
N PHE A 620 0.07 14.67 -3.26
CA PHE A 620 0.37 15.16 -4.61
C PHE A 620 -0.42 14.42 -5.69
N ILE A 621 -0.47 15.05 -6.87
CA ILE A 621 -0.85 14.42 -8.13
C ILE A 621 0.23 14.74 -9.16
N LEU A 622 0.88 13.71 -9.72
CA LEU A 622 1.80 13.77 -10.84
C LEU A 622 1.05 13.26 -12.08
N TYR A 623 0.78 14.16 -13.02
CA TYR A 623 -0.14 13.92 -14.12
C TYR A 623 0.44 14.32 -15.47
N PRO A 624 0.01 13.71 -16.60
CA PRO A 624 0.45 14.07 -17.93
C PRO A 624 0.26 15.55 -18.24
N ALA A 625 1.25 16.19 -18.87
CA ALA A 625 1.21 17.62 -19.20
C ALA A 625 0.08 18.02 -20.16
N SER A 626 -0.52 17.02 -20.85
CA SER A 626 -1.69 17.19 -21.71
C SER A 626 -3.01 17.35 -20.95
N PHE A 627 -3.03 17.02 -19.65
CA PHE A 627 -4.20 17.19 -18.80
C PHE A 627 -4.20 18.57 -18.14
N THR A 628 -5.38 19.03 -17.77
CA THR A 628 -5.57 20.30 -17.05
C THR A 628 -6.14 20.01 -15.66
N LEU A 629 -5.74 20.82 -14.70
CA LEU A 629 -6.34 20.89 -13.37
C LEU A 629 -7.29 22.09 -13.30
N PRO A 630 -8.24 22.08 -12.36
CA PRO A 630 -9.02 23.28 -12.04
C PRO A 630 -8.09 24.41 -11.55
N ASP A 631 -8.51 25.66 -11.77
CA ASP A 631 -7.76 26.84 -11.32
C ASP A 631 -7.81 26.99 -9.78
N GLU A 632 -8.86 26.47 -9.15
CA GLU A 632 -9.03 26.48 -7.70
C GLU A 632 -8.25 25.35 -7.02
N PRO A 633 -7.78 25.54 -5.79
CA PRO A 633 -7.15 24.46 -5.02
C PRO A 633 -8.04 23.23 -4.91
N ILE A 634 -7.44 22.06 -5.05
CA ILE A 634 -8.15 20.79 -4.88
C ILE A 634 -8.21 20.48 -3.38
N VAL A 635 -9.41 20.54 -2.80
CA VAL A 635 -9.65 20.30 -1.38
C VAL A 635 -10.63 19.14 -1.23
N GLY A 636 -10.19 18.12 -0.50
CA GLY A 636 -10.96 16.90 -0.25
C GLY A 636 -10.81 15.82 -1.33
N ALA A 637 -10.90 14.57 -0.88
CA ALA A 637 -10.75 13.39 -1.73
C ALA A 637 -11.84 13.29 -2.81
N ALA A 638 -13.04 13.79 -2.55
CA ALA A 638 -14.13 13.86 -3.54
C ALA A 638 -13.80 14.83 -4.70
N ALA A 639 -13.07 15.92 -4.44
CA ALA A 639 -12.61 16.82 -5.49
C ALA A 639 -11.56 16.12 -6.38
N VAL A 640 -10.65 15.34 -5.79
CA VAL A 640 -9.70 14.49 -6.54
C VAL A 640 -10.47 13.52 -7.44
N HIS A 641 -11.51 12.84 -6.94
CA HIS A 641 -12.38 11.99 -7.76
C HIS A 641 -12.90 12.71 -9.00
N GLY A 642 -13.41 13.93 -8.82
CA GLY A 642 -13.92 14.75 -9.93
C GLY A 642 -12.87 15.00 -11.01
N VAL A 643 -11.63 15.31 -10.59
CA VAL A 643 -10.49 15.51 -11.49
C VAL A 643 -10.13 14.22 -12.24
N LEU A 644 -9.94 13.11 -11.52
CA LEU A 644 -9.52 11.83 -12.12
C LEU A 644 -10.59 11.28 -13.06
N ARG A 645 -11.87 11.41 -12.68
CA ARG A 645 -13.00 11.01 -13.51
C ARG A 645 -13.11 11.89 -14.76
N GLY A 646 -12.90 13.19 -14.62
CA GLY A 646 -12.88 14.13 -15.74
C GLY A 646 -11.79 13.75 -16.76
N TRP A 647 -10.58 13.41 -16.33
CA TRP A 647 -9.52 12.95 -17.24
C TRP A 647 -9.86 11.61 -17.90
N ARG A 648 -10.47 10.68 -17.16
CA ARG A 648 -10.96 9.43 -17.74
C ARG A 648 -12.01 9.69 -18.82
N GLN A 649 -12.97 10.58 -18.58
CA GLN A 649 -13.98 10.99 -19.56
C GLN A 649 -13.37 11.67 -20.78
N GLN A 650 -12.41 12.57 -20.59
CA GLN A 650 -11.68 13.22 -21.68
C GLN A 650 -11.01 12.20 -22.62
N LEU A 651 -10.45 11.11 -22.08
CA LEU A 651 -9.81 10.07 -22.87
C LEU A 651 -10.79 9.13 -23.58
N GLN A 652 -11.92 8.81 -22.98
CA GLN A 652 -12.80 7.72 -23.37
C GLN A 652 -14.16 8.18 -23.93
N GLY A 653 -14.44 9.50 -23.86
CA GLY A 653 -15.72 10.10 -24.28
C GLY A 653 -16.88 9.77 -23.34
N ASP A 654 -18.08 10.29 -23.66
CA ASP A 654 -19.29 10.21 -22.83
C ASP A 654 -19.88 8.78 -22.68
N LYS A 655 -19.21 7.74 -23.13
CA LYS A 655 -19.65 6.33 -22.95
C LYS A 655 -19.67 5.89 -21.48
N ILE A 656 -19.19 6.73 -20.56
CA ILE A 656 -19.16 6.50 -19.11
C ILE A 656 -20.40 7.13 -18.41
N ALA A 657 -21.27 7.79 -19.17
CA ALA A 657 -22.43 8.52 -18.66
C ALA A 657 -23.74 7.74 -18.89
N GLY A 658 -23.74 6.43 -18.63
CA GLY A 658 -24.97 5.65 -18.79
C GLY A 658 -25.21 4.72 -17.62
#